data_e4b72e75a5fd94f4b5b798a0b74dfcf2
#
_entry.id   e4b72e75a5fd94f4b5b798a0b74dfcf2
#
_cell.length_a   1.000
_cell.length_b   1.000
_cell.length_c   1.000
_cell.angle_alpha   90.00
_cell.angle_beta   90.00
_cell.angle_gamma   90.00
#
_symmetry.space_group_name_H-M   'P 1'
#
loop_
_entity.id
_entity.type
_entity.pdbx_description
1 polymer ?
#
loop_
_entity_poly.entity_id
_entity_poly.type
_entity_poly.pdbx_seq_one_letter_code
_entity_poly.pdbx_strand_id
1 'polypeptide(L)'
;LVPTPTALSVVDLGSRNGTTVNGVALTGRRELVTGDVVRLGRCEILVLHTPTVEPDGFDGSETVLGPTGAIPRPPGGEPEPAPGWVAVADRVLGLDPTGERNLFPAFTDLTSRIPLRVWQAARVLSITAYLALIVTMFVRPAGGLFVFFKIVVPLLPGLFLIAPGLWRNTCPLAATNQLPRLLRFTRAATAPAWLQQRGYLIAVALFFGIAGSRVAGLDRSGTATGIVLSAVLLAAFTGGIAFKGKSGWCSSICPLFPLQRVYGQTPFVTIANNHCQPCVGCAKNCFDFKPRAAYQADMADPDPGWSAPRKLFAAALPGFVLGFMVLAGYPGVAVPQRYLALGAAVLVAVGGYFAVEALTGVSAAVLSAVYAAVALNGFYWFAGPVLLGAFTTVTGVGGVAWLRWPISLFVLGATVLFVARTRVSELQYALTTGARTEPVLLPFPRPRADAEKDTAPGASVDFDGRTVAAELGVSLLDLAEKANLPLESGCRMGVCGADPVAVLEGGDKLCEPTGDERNTLRRLGFADNTRMACCARVSEGGVRVSLTPQPGHGTGDRPAHFDRSLVSLVVIGTGIAGVTAADFLRRGHPDCEIHLVGRESHDFYNRMGISRLIPGRSAMQGLYLQPQQWYEDHRITPWLNTLATHLDPRTQRVHLGTGDVLPYDRLILATGASAALPDIEGLQRPGSFVLREAGDALNIRAYAQQRTCTRAIVAGGGLLGLEAAYALHQLGLRVTVLERGARLLSKQLDARASAIVEDHFSRAGIEVRHRAETAALTGDPRAAGPRGGDPVRTVVLKDGSLLPCDVFLTATGIRPNTDLAVRAGIPCGKGILVDDRMRTAAPNVYAAGDVAEHRDRVLGLWPIAAEQAQAAAVNALGGEQVLTAETPATILKGVGLELFSIGQVEPEQRDEVIVVDDSPRRSYRRLVLAQGRVAGAIVLGHHPSDVAAAQQAVRARKPIPPVARNALQRGDWSALQ
;
A
#
# COMPACT_ATOMS: atom_id res chain seq x y z
N LEU A 1 1.04 22.74 21.38
CA LEU A 1 0.25 23.77 20.72
C LEU A 1 -1.06 23.97 21.48
N VAL A 2 -1.41 25.17 21.82
CA VAL A 2 -2.62 25.51 22.57
C VAL A 2 -3.46 26.45 21.69
N PRO A 3 -4.59 26.00 21.16
CA PRO A 3 -5.49 26.88 20.45
C PRO A 3 -6.23 27.79 21.43
N THR A 4 -6.32 29.08 21.11
CA THR A 4 -7.25 30.02 21.74
C THR A 4 -8.29 30.43 20.71
N PRO A 5 -9.43 31.02 21.11
CA PRO A 5 -10.47 31.42 20.17
C PRO A 5 -9.99 32.33 19.04
N THR A 6 -8.94 33.11 19.30
CA THR A 6 -8.42 34.11 18.35
C THR A 6 -7.00 33.83 17.86
N ALA A 7 -6.27 32.86 18.43
CA ALA A 7 -4.88 32.61 18.10
C ALA A 7 -4.46 31.20 18.42
N LEU A 8 -3.47 30.69 17.68
CA LEU A 8 -2.76 29.47 18.01
C LEU A 8 -1.52 29.84 18.81
N SER A 9 -1.31 29.24 19.98
CA SER A 9 -0.12 29.49 20.77
C SER A 9 0.68 28.22 21.07
N VAL A 10 1.96 28.35 21.34
CA VAL A 10 2.85 27.27 21.74
C VAL A 10 3.43 27.54 23.12
N VAL A 11 3.49 26.49 23.94
CA VAL A 11 4.12 26.49 25.26
C VAL A 11 5.04 25.28 25.34
N ASP A 12 6.24 25.47 25.85
CA ASP A 12 7.12 24.34 26.17
C ASP A 12 6.84 23.83 27.59
N LEU A 13 6.30 22.62 27.69
CA LEU A 13 5.98 21.96 28.97
C LEU A 13 7.19 21.24 29.59
N GLY A 14 8.40 21.73 29.36
CA GLY A 14 9.63 21.15 29.90
C GLY A 14 10.23 20.08 28.99
N SER A 15 10.20 20.29 27.68
CA SER A 15 10.77 19.36 26.71
C SER A 15 12.30 19.25 26.89
N ARG A 16 12.84 18.01 26.83
CA ARG A 16 14.26 17.70 27.11
C ARG A 16 15.24 18.39 26.16
N ASN A 17 14.80 18.71 24.96
CA ASN A 17 15.61 19.31 23.90
C ASN A 17 15.22 20.76 23.60
N GLY A 18 14.29 21.31 24.39
CA GLY A 18 13.71 22.64 24.17
C GLY A 18 12.79 22.73 22.96
N THR A 19 11.94 23.71 22.96
CA THR A 19 11.08 24.09 21.84
C THR A 19 11.59 25.41 21.28
N THR A 20 11.70 25.52 19.97
CA THR A 20 12.06 26.81 19.34
C THR A 20 10.95 27.24 18.37
N VAL A 21 10.78 28.53 18.20
CA VAL A 21 9.91 29.11 17.17
C VAL A 21 10.75 30.01 16.29
N ASN A 22 10.83 29.70 15.02
CA ASN A 22 11.70 30.38 14.05
C ASN A 22 13.17 30.42 14.49
N GLY A 23 13.63 29.30 15.10
CA GLY A 23 15.01 29.18 15.59
C GLY A 23 15.28 29.83 16.97
N VAL A 24 14.32 30.56 17.54
CA VAL A 24 14.45 31.19 18.86
C VAL A 24 13.86 30.28 19.94
N ALA A 25 14.63 30.01 21.01
CA ALA A 25 14.17 29.15 22.11
C ALA A 25 12.97 29.73 22.80
N LEU A 26 11.99 28.89 23.08
CA LEU A 26 10.74 29.28 23.74
C LEU A 26 10.94 29.34 25.26
N THR A 27 10.79 30.48 25.83
CA THR A 27 10.94 30.71 27.29
C THR A 27 9.58 30.89 28.02
N GLY A 28 8.47 30.75 27.28
CA GLY A 28 7.11 30.89 27.80
C GLY A 28 6.06 30.62 26.74
N ARG A 29 4.83 31.08 26.97
CA ARG A 29 3.77 31.00 25.97
C ARG A 29 4.01 32.01 24.84
N ARG A 30 3.98 31.58 23.60
CA ARG A 30 4.11 32.41 22.40
C ARG A 30 2.96 32.15 21.44
N GLU A 31 2.33 33.22 20.98
CA GLU A 31 1.35 33.14 19.90
C GLU A 31 2.06 32.89 18.57
N LEU A 32 1.46 32.05 17.77
CA LEU A 32 1.96 31.65 16.46
C LEU A 32 1.18 32.38 15.37
N VAL A 33 1.90 32.84 14.38
CA VAL A 33 1.32 33.42 13.17
C VAL A 33 1.56 32.48 11.98
N THR A 34 0.75 32.62 10.95
CA THR A 34 0.93 31.88 9.70
C THR A 34 2.34 32.09 9.15
N GLY A 35 3.06 31.02 8.92
CA GLY A 35 4.46 31.03 8.51
C GLY A 35 5.46 30.74 9.64
N ASP A 36 5.03 30.73 10.92
CA ASP A 36 5.93 30.35 12.00
C ASP A 36 6.33 28.86 11.92
N VAL A 37 7.58 28.58 12.21
CA VAL A 37 8.14 27.24 12.29
C VAL A 37 8.40 26.90 13.76
N VAL A 38 7.63 25.97 14.30
CA VAL A 38 7.82 25.45 15.67
C VAL A 38 8.68 24.20 15.60
N ARG A 39 9.84 24.23 16.23
CA ARG A 39 10.75 23.08 16.28
C ARG A 39 10.66 22.39 17.65
N LEU A 40 10.35 21.10 17.61
CA LEU A 40 10.26 20.19 18.76
C LEU A 40 11.32 19.10 18.61
N GLY A 41 12.48 19.31 19.17
CA GLY A 41 13.64 18.41 19.00
C GLY A 41 14.08 18.33 17.52
N ARG A 42 13.81 17.21 16.83
CA ARG A 42 14.10 17.04 15.40
C ARG A 42 12.90 17.23 14.48
N CYS A 43 11.73 17.51 15.04
CA CYS A 43 10.51 17.76 14.26
C CYS A 43 10.28 19.27 14.14
N GLU A 44 9.96 19.71 12.92
CA GLU A 44 9.53 21.07 12.63
C GLU A 44 8.07 21.07 12.20
N ILE A 45 7.29 21.99 12.77
CA ILE A 45 5.87 22.18 12.50
C ILE A 45 5.72 23.58 11.93
N LEU A 46 5.36 23.67 10.65
CA LEU A 46 5.05 24.94 10.01
C LEU A 46 3.58 25.30 10.25
N VAL A 47 3.34 26.49 10.76
CA VAL A 47 1.99 27.03 10.95
C VAL A 47 1.48 27.53 9.60
N LEU A 48 0.60 26.77 8.96
CA LEU A 48 0.09 27.08 7.61
C LEU A 48 -1.06 28.11 7.64
N HIS A 49 -1.82 28.15 8.74
CA HIS A 49 -2.94 29.08 8.89
C HIS A 49 -3.24 29.27 10.38
N THR A 50 -3.38 30.53 10.82
CA THR A 50 -3.93 30.86 12.15
C THR A 50 -5.38 31.28 11.98
N PRO A 51 -6.33 30.79 12.78
CA PRO A 51 -7.71 31.22 12.66
C PRO A 51 -7.84 32.70 13.03
N THR A 52 -8.33 33.51 12.12
CA THR A 52 -8.83 34.86 12.39
C THR A 52 -10.34 34.75 12.59
N VAL A 53 -10.81 34.81 13.82
CA VAL A 53 -12.23 34.85 14.15
C VAL A 53 -12.49 36.17 14.83
N GLU A 54 -13.47 36.95 14.36
CA GLU A 54 -14.01 38.09 15.07
C GLU A 54 -14.63 37.65 16.41
N PRO A 55 -14.57 38.53 17.45
CA PRO A 55 -14.86 38.11 18.80
C PRO A 55 -16.36 38.12 19.09
N ASP A 56 -17.04 37.01 19.00
CA ASP A 56 -18.30 36.80 19.67
C ASP A 56 -18.44 35.37 20.19
N GLY A 57 -18.24 35.23 21.47
CA GLY A 57 -18.85 34.22 22.34
C GLY A 57 -18.25 32.84 22.34
N PHE A 58 -17.07 32.61 22.91
CA PHE A 58 -16.64 31.26 23.29
C PHE A 58 -16.07 31.20 24.71
N ASP A 59 -16.62 30.31 25.52
CA ASP A 59 -16.19 30.02 26.89
C ASP A 59 -14.94 29.12 26.85
N GLY A 60 -13.88 29.56 27.51
CA GLY A 60 -12.57 28.96 27.46
C GLY A 60 -12.49 27.67 28.28
N SER A 61 -12.43 26.54 27.62
CA SER A 61 -11.90 25.30 28.21
C SER A 61 -10.62 24.85 27.47
N GLU A 62 -9.52 24.81 28.20
CA GLU A 62 -8.21 24.40 27.73
C GLU A 62 -8.25 22.93 27.24
N THR A 63 -7.92 22.71 25.96
CA THR A 63 -7.68 21.38 25.46
C THR A 63 -6.17 21.10 25.52
N VAL A 64 -5.74 20.45 26.57
CA VAL A 64 -4.35 19.97 26.69
C VAL A 64 -4.19 18.72 25.81
N LEU A 65 -3.45 18.86 24.72
CA LEU A 65 -2.96 17.68 23.99
C LEU A 65 -1.90 17.01 24.87
N GLY A 66 -2.24 15.85 25.41
CA GLY A 66 -1.29 15.03 26.18
C GLY A 66 -0.12 14.57 25.28
N PRO A 67 0.99 14.08 25.85
CA PRO A 67 2.23 13.74 25.13
C PRO A 67 2.14 12.50 24.24
N THR A 68 0.96 11.99 23.99
CA THR A 68 0.70 10.88 23.07
C THR A 68 -0.15 11.41 21.94
N GLY A 69 0.39 11.43 20.71
CA GLY A 69 -0.36 11.70 19.48
C GLY A 69 -1.41 10.63 19.15
N ALA A 70 -2.19 10.21 20.14
CA ALA A 70 -3.41 9.45 19.95
C ALA A 70 -4.52 10.47 19.64
N ILE A 71 -5.04 10.39 18.44
CA ILE A 71 -6.33 11.01 18.09
C ILE A 71 -7.32 10.67 19.21
N PRO A 72 -7.96 11.65 19.89
CA PRO A 72 -8.94 11.36 20.92
C PRO A 72 -10.01 10.43 20.32
N ARG A 73 -10.27 9.31 21.00
CA ARG A 73 -11.44 8.47 20.66
C ARG A 73 -12.68 9.35 20.83
N PRO A 74 -13.57 9.43 19.83
CA PRO A 74 -14.85 10.05 20.05
C PRO A 74 -15.58 9.27 21.16
N PRO A 75 -16.27 9.95 22.09
CA PRO A 75 -17.17 9.29 23.01
C PRO A 75 -18.36 8.77 22.21
N GLY A 76 -18.22 7.55 21.67
CA GLY A 76 -19.39 6.79 21.26
C GLY A 76 -20.14 6.43 22.52
N GLY A 77 -21.44 6.63 22.56
CA GLY A 77 -22.28 5.99 23.55
C GLY A 77 -21.90 4.51 23.60
N GLU A 78 -21.52 4.02 24.77
CA GLU A 78 -21.22 2.61 24.95
C GLU A 78 -22.37 1.83 24.35
N PRO A 79 -22.15 0.90 23.41
CA PRO A 79 -23.14 -0.12 23.14
C PRO A 79 -23.46 -0.72 24.49
N GLU A 80 -24.73 -1.03 24.75
CA GLU A 80 -25.13 -1.75 25.98
C GLU A 80 -24.06 -2.78 26.26
N PRO A 81 -23.49 -2.82 27.48
CA PRO A 81 -22.33 -3.67 27.76
C PRO A 81 -22.73 -5.08 27.39
N ALA A 82 -22.08 -5.61 26.37
CA ALA A 82 -22.25 -7.00 25.98
C ALA A 82 -22.10 -7.83 27.25
N PRO A 83 -22.94 -8.85 27.47
CA PRO A 83 -22.89 -9.65 28.70
C PRO A 83 -21.43 -9.94 29.03
N GLY A 84 -21.02 -9.76 30.28
CA GLY A 84 -19.60 -9.75 30.67
C GLY A 84 -18.81 -10.96 30.14
N TRP A 85 -19.49 -12.10 29.93
CA TRP A 85 -18.88 -13.28 29.31
C TRP A 85 -18.54 -13.11 27.82
N VAL A 86 -19.29 -12.28 27.05
CA VAL A 86 -18.98 -11.97 25.63
C VAL A 86 -17.74 -11.13 25.55
N ALA A 87 -17.61 -10.12 26.41
CA ALA A 87 -16.39 -9.29 26.46
C ALA A 87 -15.14 -10.11 26.88
N VAL A 88 -15.34 -11.11 27.73
CA VAL A 88 -14.27 -12.06 28.10
C VAL A 88 -13.96 -12.99 26.92
N ALA A 89 -14.99 -13.53 26.24
CA ALA A 89 -14.81 -14.40 25.08
C ALA A 89 -14.10 -13.67 23.94
N ASP A 90 -14.46 -12.42 23.65
CA ASP A 90 -13.81 -11.59 22.64
C ASP A 90 -12.34 -11.35 22.97
N ARG A 91 -12.03 -11.06 24.23
CA ARG A 91 -10.66 -10.87 24.70
C ARG A 91 -9.86 -12.18 24.65
N VAL A 92 -10.47 -13.30 25.03
CA VAL A 92 -9.84 -14.64 25.03
C VAL A 92 -9.59 -15.10 23.59
N LEU A 93 -10.55 -14.94 22.67
CA LEU A 93 -10.40 -15.26 21.26
C LEU A 93 -9.50 -14.24 20.52
N GLY A 94 -9.23 -13.11 21.16
CA GLY A 94 -8.39 -12.04 20.61
C GLY A 94 -9.10 -11.29 19.50
N LEU A 95 -10.43 -11.24 19.54
CA LEU A 95 -11.20 -10.26 18.80
C LEU A 95 -10.78 -8.89 19.33
N ASP A 96 -10.40 -7.99 18.43
CA ASP A 96 -10.05 -6.62 18.82
C ASP A 96 -11.33 -5.79 18.87
N PRO A 97 -11.85 -5.48 20.07
CA PRO A 97 -13.07 -4.69 20.21
C PRO A 97 -12.89 -3.25 19.71
N THR A 98 -11.64 -2.79 19.53
CA THR A 98 -11.34 -1.45 19.06
C THR A 98 -11.39 -1.31 17.54
N GLY A 99 -11.58 -2.42 16.82
CA GLY A 99 -11.77 -2.40 15.37
C GLY A 99 -10.60 -1.82 14.58
N GLU A 100 -9.39 -1.80 15.13
CA GLU A 100 -8.19 -1.42 14.38
C GLU A 100 -7.94 -2.44 13.26
N ARG A 101 -8.68 -2.27 12.17
CA ARG A 101 -8.59 -3.06 10.94
C ARG A 101 -7.38 -2.67 10.08
N ASN A 102 -6.60 -1.69 10.50
CA ASN A 102 -5.41 -1.28 9.77
C ASN A 102 -4.31 -2.32 9.97
N LEU A 103 -4.22 -3.27 9.03
CA LEU A 103 -3.31 -4.42 9.10
C LEU A 103 -1.84 -4.02 8.97
N PHE A 104 -1.57 -2.90 8.31
CA PHE A 104 -0.24 -2.31 8.14
C PHE A 104 -0.33 -0.84 8.52
N PRO A 105 -0.01 -0.47 9.77
CA PRO A 105 0.04 0.94 10.13
C PRO A 105 1.10 1.62 9.27
N ALA A 106 0.79 2.81 8.76
CA ALA A 106 1.81 3.77 8.44
C ALA A 106 2.74 3.85 9.66
N PHE A 107 4.06 3.87 9.42
CA PHE A 107 5.10 3.80 10.45
C PHE A 107 4.77 4.71 11.64
N THR A 108 4.11 4.16 12.64
CA THR A 108 3.78 4.86 13.89
C THR A 108 4.74 4.39 14.97
N ASP A 109 5.19 5.32 15.78
CA ASP A 109 5.98 4.99 16.96
C ASP A 109 5.13 4.10 17.87
N LEU A 110 5.63 2.88 18.13
CA LEU A 110 5.02 1.98 19.09
C LEU A 110 5.34 2.50 20.50
N THR A 111 4.39 3.19 21.10
CA THR A 111 4.53 3.63 22.48
C THR A 111 4.50 2.41 23.41
N SER A 112 5.60 2.18 24.13
CA SER A 112 5.66 1.14 25.17
C SER A 112 5.26 1.73 26.52
N ARG A 113 4.39 1.01 27.25
CA ARG A 113 4.07 1.33 28.65
C ARG A 113 5.26 1.14 29.59
N ILE A 114 6.27 0.37 29.17
CA ILE A 114 7.49 0.11 29.96
C ILE A 114 8.57 1.08 29.50
N PRO A 115 9.19 1.83 30.42
CA PRO A 115 10.24 2.79 30.10
C PRO A 115 11.41 2.16 29.34
N LEU A 116 11.96 2.87 28.35
CA LEU A 116 13.07 2.37 27.52
C LEU A 116 14.29 1.96 28.35
N ARG A 117 14.56 2.66 29.47
CA ARG A 117 15.67 2.33 30.40
C ARG A 117 15.56 0.92 30.96
N VAL A 118 14.36 0.45 31.27
CA VAL A 118 14.12 -0.92 31.77
C VAL A 118 14.46 -1.92 30.70
N TRP A 119 14.04 -1.67 29.45
CA TRP A 119 14.39 -2.54 28.33
C TRP A 119 15.91 -2.55 28.04
N GLN A 120 16.56 -1.40 28.15
CA GLN A 120 18.03 -1.32 28.00
C GLN A 120 18.76 -2.14 29.07
N ALA A 121 18.35 -2.02 30.32
CA ALA A 121 18.92 -2.84 31.41
C ALA A 121 18.69 -4.34 31.18
N ALA A 122 17.45 -4.74 30.78
CA ALA A 122 17.14 -6.13 30.47
C ALA A 122 17.98 -6.68 29.31
N ARG A 123 18.29 -5.86 28.29
CA ARG A 123 19.15 -6.23 27.14
C ARG A 123 20.61 -6.43 27.56
N VAL A 124 21.13 -5.52 28.37
CA VAL A 124 22.49 -5.66 28.90
C VAL A 124 22.58 -6.94 29.71
N LEU A 125 21.62 -7.19 30.63
CA LEU A 125 21.57 -8.41 31.42
C LEU A 125 21.49 -9.67 30.56
N SER A 126 20.66 -9.67 29.48
CA SER A 126 20.53 -10.84 28.61
C SER A 126 21.81 -11.11 27.78
N ILE A 127 22.48 -10.07 27.27
CA ILE A 127 23.79 -10.22 26.59
C ILE A 127 24.82 -10.79 27.56
N THR A 128 24.93 -10.22 28.77
CA THR A 128 25.87 -10.70 29.82
C THR A 128 25.58 -12.15 30.18
N ALA A 129 24.32 -12.53 30.38
CA ALA A 129 23.91 -13.90 30.67
C ALA A 129 24.27 -14.86 29.51
N TYR A 130 24.09 -14.41 28.26
CA TYR A 130 24.44 -15.22 27.09
C TYR A 130 25.96 -15.43 26.97
N LEU A 131 26.76 -14.37 27.19
CA LEU A 131 28.21 -14.46 27.21
C LEU A 131 28.71 -15.35 28.37
N ALA A 132 28.13 -15.22 29.56
CA ALA A 132 28.42 -16.09 30.70
C ALA A 132 28.10 -17.56 30.38
N LEU A 133 27.00 -17.82 29.70
CA LEU A 133 26.64 -19.17 29.24
C LEU A 133 27.68 -19.72 28.25
N ILE A 134 28.15 -18.93 27.28
CA ILE A 134 29.24 -19.33 26.36
C ILE A 134 30.50 -19.68 27.14
N VAL A 135 30.94 -18.81 28.05
CA VAL A 135 32.11 -19.07 28.89
C VAL A 135 31.93 -20.36 29.71
N THR A 136 30.74 -20.56 30.31
CA THR A 136 30.42 -21.75 31.08
C THR A 136 30.48 -23.03 30.23
N MET A 137 30.14 -22.96 28.92
CA MET A 137 30.25 -24.11 28.00
C MET A 137 31.70 -24.59 27.85
N PHE A 138 32.69 -23.68 27.94
CA PHE A 138 34.10 -24.05 27.85
C PHE A 138 34.73 -24.38 29.20
N VAL A 139 34.37 -23.65 30.28
CA VAL A 139 35.00 -23.79 31.62
C VAL A 139 34.33 -24.89 32.48
N ARG A 140 33.00 -24.99 32.41
CA ARG A 140 32.18 -25.96 33.17
C ARG A 140 31.12 -26.59 32.27
N PRO A 141 31.50 -27.46 31.30
CA PRO A 141 30.61 -27.97 30.25
C PRO A 141 29.30 -28.54 30.76
N ALA A 142 29.33 -29.35 31.82
CA ALA A 142 28.15 -29.97 32.41
C ALA A 142 27.11 -28.95 32.92
N GLY A 143 27.56 -27.86 33.55
CA GLY A 143 26.72 -26.77 34.02
C GLY A 143 26.13 -25.96 32.86
N GLY A 144 26.95 -25.63 31.85
CA GLY A 144 26.50 -24.95 30.65
C GLY A 144 25.46 -25.72 29.86
N LEU A 145 25.70 -27.01 29.62
CA LEU A 145 24.76 -27.91 28.92
C LEU A 145 23.46 -28.09 29.73
N PHE A 146 23.56 -28.19 31.07
CA PHE A 146 22.38 -28.26 31.94
C PHE A 146 21.49 -27.03 31.79
N VAL A 147 22.07 -25.82 31.93
CA VAL A 147 21.31 -24.57 31.81
C VAL A 147 20.71 -24.43 30.42
N PHE A 148 21.49 -24.65 29.36
CA PHE A 148 21.01 -24.43 28.00
C PHE A 148 19.97 -25.45 27.56
N PHE A 149 20.24 -26.76 27.65
CA PHE A 149 19.37 -27.79 27.11
C PHE A 149 18.24 -28.21 28.05
N LYS A 150 18.37 -28.07 29.38
CA LYS A 150 17.34 -28.48 30.34
C LYS A 150 16.48 -27.32 30.86
N ILE A 151 16.91 -26.05 30.68
CA ILE A 151 16.17 -24.89 31.13
C ILE A 151 15.81 -23.96 29.92
N VAL A 152 16.82 -23.41 29.24
CA VAL A 152 16.58 -22.37 28.21
C VAL A 152 15.80 -22.93 27.01
N VAL A 153 16.26 -24.02 26.41
CA VAL A 153 15.62 -24.62 25.22
C VAL A 153 14.17 -25.05 25.51
N PRO A 154 13.83 -25.71 26.63
CA PRO A 154 12.45 -26.07 26.95
C PRO A 154 11.52 -24.88 27.19
N LEU A 155 12.02 -23.73 27.66
CA LEU A 155 11.21 -22.53 27.91
C LEU A 155 10.86 -21.75 26.67
N LEU A 156 11.71 -21.77 25.62
CA LEU A 156 11.58 -20.91 24.47
C LEU A 156 10.27 -21.08 23.68
N PRO A 157 9.78 -22.29 23.31
CA PRO A 157 8.56 -22.45 22.54
C PRO A 157 7.32 -21.90 23.24
N GLY A 158 7.21 -22.13 24.54
CA GLY A 158 6.14 -21.61 25.40
C GLY A 158 6.19 -20.07 25.49
N LEU A 159 7.39 -19.50 25.62
CA LEU A 159 7.58 -18.05 25.63
C LEU A 159 7.16 -17.40 24.30
N PHE A 160 7.45 -18.08 23.19
CA PHE A 160 7.02 -17.59 21.86
C PHE A 160 5.50 -17.66 21.67
N LEU A 161 4.83 -18.63 22.25
CA LEU A 161 3.38 -18.73 22.22
C LEU A 161 2.70 -17.69 23.13
N ILE A 162 3.20 -17.54 24.37
CA ILE A 162 2.55 -16.71 25.40
C ILE A 162 2.88 -15.23 25.20
N ALA A 163 4.16 -14.88 25.18
CA ALA A 163 4.63 -13.49 25.19
C ALA A 163 5.84 -13.28 24.24
N PRO A 164 5.67 -13.42 22.92
CA PRO A 164 6.77 -13.28 21.96
C PRO A 164 7.42 -11.89 22.01
N GLY A 165 6.65 -10.85 22.34
CA GLY A 165 7.14 -9.50 22.49
C GLY A 165 8.14 -9.33 23.66
N LEU A 166 8.00 -10.12 24.73
CA LEU A 166 8.98 -10.14 25.83
C LEU A 166 10.33 -10.65 25.30
N TRP A 167 10.32 -11.81 24.65
CA TRP A 167 11.54 -12.35 24.05
C TRP A 167 12.18 -11.38 23.04
N ARG A 168 11.40 -10.80 22.14
CA ARG A 168 11.92 -9.88 21.10
C ARG A 168 12.61 -8.66 21.69
N ASN A 169 12.13 -8.14 22.82
CA ASN A 169 12.73 -7.01 23.50
C ASN A 169 13.97 -7.37 24.33
N THR A 170 14.10 -8.63 24.77
CA THR A 170 15.19 -9.08 25.63
C THR A 170 16.15 -10.07 24.94
N CYS A 171 15.87 -10.49 23.69
CA CYS A 171 16.70 -11.46 22.97
C CYS A 171 18.16 -10.97 22.85
N PRO A 172 19.16 -11.73 23.34
CA PRO A 172 20.57 -11.30 23.30
C PRO A 172 21.09 -11.15 21.88
N LEU A 173 20.63 -12.00 20.94
CA LEU A 173 21.02 -11.90 19.52
C LEU A 173 20.45 -10.65 18.85
N ALA A 174 19.20 -10.28 19.17
CA ALA A 174 18.59 -9.06 18.66
C ALA A 174 19.27 -7.81 19.25
N ALA A 175 19.60 -7.84 20.52
CA ALA A 175 20.32 -6.76 21.18
C ALA A 175 21.73 -6.58 20.61
N THR A 176 22.48 -7.68 20.39
CA THR A 176 23.81 -7.68 19.76
C THR A 176 23.76 -7.20 18.31
N ASN A 177 22.74 -7.59 17.54
CA ASN A 177 22.53 -7.12 16.16
C ASN A 177 22.29 -5.60 16.10
N GLN A 178 21.67 -4.98 17.12
CA GLN A 178 21.42 -3.54 17.15
C GLN A 178 22.57 -2.73 17.80
N LEU A 179 23.54 -3.38 18.42
CA LEU A 179 24.68 -2.73 19.09
C LEU A 179 25.50 -1.84 18.15
N PRO A 180 25.89 -2.27 16.92
CA PRO A 180 26.62 -1.42 15.98
C PRO A 180 25.90 -0.12 15.64
N ARG A 181 24.56 -0.17 15.53
CA ARG A 181 23.73 1.00 15.27
C ARG A 181 23.72 1.98 16.45
N LEU A 182 23.63 1.46 17.67
CA LEU A 182 23.71 2.28 18.89
C LEU A 182 25.06 2.97 19.03
N LEU A 183 26.14 2.30 18.63
CA LEU A 183 27.51 2.79 18.65
C LEU A 183 27.90 3.58 17.38
N ARG A 184 26.96 3.78 16.44
CA ARG A 184 27.14 4.58 15.21
C ARG A 184 28.22 4.09 14.23
N PHE A 185 28.51 2.79 14.19
CA PHE A 185 29.49 2.23 13.23
C PHE A 185 28.88 1.18 12.27
N THR A 186 27.61 1.30 11.94
CA THR A 186 26.92 0.46 10.97
C THR A 186 26.98 1.06 9.55
N ARG A 187 27.08 0.18 8.53
CA ARG A 187 26.96 0.58 7.12
C ARG A 187 25.50 0.83 6.70
N ALA A 188 24.55 0.30 7.47
CA ALA A 188 23.09 0.45 7.27
C ALA A 188 22.61 0.16 5.83
N ALA A 189 23.29 -0.72 5.08
CA ALA A 189 22.92 -1.10 3.73
C ALA A 189 21.57 -1.83 3.70
N THR A 190 20.83 -1.71 2.61
CA THR A 190 19.65 -2.54 2.35
C THR A 190 20.08 -4.00 2.14
N ALA A 191 19.33 -4.95 2.71
CA ALA A 191 19.62 -6.35 2.48
C ALA A 191 19.39 -6.68 0.98
N PRO A 192 20.33 -7.37 0.30
CA PRO A 192 20.19 -7.69 -1.11
C PRO A 192 18.94 -8.57 -1.35
N ALA A 193 18.35 -8.46 -2.54
CA ALA A 193 17.09 -9.13 -2.90
C ALA A 193 17.13 -10.65 -2.66
N TRP A 194 18.23 -11.32 -3.00
CA TRP A 194 18.39 -12.75 -2.74
C TRP A 194 18.29 -13.11 -1.25
N LEU A 195 18.81 -12.26 -0.35
CA LEU A 195 18.74 -12.48 1.10
C LEU A 195 17.33 -12.23 1.63
N GLN A 196 16.62 -11.26 1.08
CA GLN A 196 15.22 -11.03 1.43
C GLN A 196 14.33 -12.19 1.00
N GLN A 197 14.53 -12.75 -0.19
CA GLN A 197 13.74 -13.85 -0.74
C GLN A 197 14.10 -15.20 -0.11
N ARG A 198 15.39 -15.52 0.02
CA ARG A 198 15.88 -16.84 0.47
C ARG A 198 16.27 -16.91 1.95
N GLY A 199 16.30 -15.77 2.64
CA GLY A 199 16.74 -15.70 4.05
C GLY A 199 15.93 -16.59 4.98
N TYR A 200 14.62 -16.70 4.76
CA TYR A 200 13.77 -17.60 5.55
C TYR A 200 14.14 -19.07 5.35
N LEU A 201 14.42 -19.49 4.12
CA LEU A 201 14.84 -20.86 3.82
C LEU A 201 16.18 -21.18 4.49
N ILE A 202 17.12 -20.23 4.50
CA ILE A 202 18.38 -20.34 5.23
C ILE A 202 18.12 -20.48 6.73
N ALA A 203 17.22 -19.68 7.30
CA ALA A 203 16.83 -19.79 8.71
C ALA A 203 16.25 -21.17 9.06
N VAL A 204 15.40 -21.73 8.18
CA VAL A 204 14.84 -23.08 8.31
C VAL A 204 15.95 -24.14 8.27
N ALA A 205 16.88 -24.04 7.31
CA ALA A 205 18.01 -24.97 7.21
C ALA A 205 18.91 -24.90 8.44
N LEU A 206 19.21 -23.69 8.94
CA LEU A 206 19.99 -23.49 10.16
C LEU A 206 19.25 -24.04 11.40
N PHE A 207 17.94 -23.85 11.49
CA PHE A 207 17.16 -24.38 12.61
C PHE A 207 17.23 -25.92 12.66
N PHE A 208 16.87 -26.60 11.57
CA PHE A 208 16.90 -28.06 11.51
C PHE A 208 18.33 -28.61 11.58
N GLY A 209 19.32 -27.91 11.03
CA GLY A 209 20.74 -28.28 11.10
C GLY A 209 21.26 -28.23 12.54
N ILE A 210 21.04 -27.13 13.27
CA ILE A 210 21.48 -26.99 14.67
C ILE A 210 20.69 -27.91 15.57
N ALA A 211 19.38 -27.98 15.45
CA ALA A 211 18.56 -28.86 16.28
C ALA A 211 18.82 -30.33 15.96
N GLY A 212 19.00 -30.70 14.70
CA GLY A 212 19.32 -32.06 14.24
C GLY A 212 20.70 -32.54 14.65
N SER A 213 21.70 -31.63 14.77
CA SER A 213 23.06 -31.99 15.18
C SER A 213 23.12 -32.56 16.62
N ARG A 214 22.05 -32.41 17.42
CA ARG A 214 21.89 -33.08 18.71
C ARG A 214 21.83 -34.61 18.56
N VAL A 215 21.35 -35.13 17.43
CA VAL A 215 21.37 -36.60 17.14
C VAL A 215 22.81 -37.11 17.09
N ALA A 216 23.75 -36.27 16.61
CA ALA A 216 25.18 -36.58 16.60
C ALA A 216 25.91 -36.21 17.91
N GLY A 217 25.20 -35.70 18.93
CA GLY A 217 25.75 -35.47 20.26
C GLY A 217 26.17 -33.99 20.53
N LEU A 218 25.67 -33.02 19.80
CA LEU A 218 25.92 -31.59 20.11
C LEU A 218 25.54 -31.25 21.57
N ASP A 219 24.47 -31.82 22.09
CA ASP A 219 24.00 -31.66 23.48
C ASP A 219 24.83 -32.37 24.55
N ARG A 220 25.88 -33.11 24.16
CA ARG A 220 26.82 -33.80 25.03
C ARG A 220 28.19 -33.13 25.02
N SER A 221 28.46 -32.23 24.08
CA SER A 221 29.74 -31.52 23.97
C SER A 221 29.59 -30.04 24.28
N GLY A 222 30.08 -29.56 25.40
CA GLY A 222 30.11 -28.16 25.79
C GLY A 222 30.90 -27.31 24.79
N THR A 223 32.06 -27.80 24.36
CA THR A 223 32.91 -27.09 23.39
C THR A 223 32.20 -26.90 22.06
N ALA A 224 31.57 -27.96 21.49
CA ALA A 224 30.85 -27.87 20.25
C ALA A 224 29.66 -26.92 20.37
N THR A 225 28.87 -27.01 21.44
CA THR A 225 27.75 -26.10 21.71
C THR A 225 28.24 -24.65 21.89
N GLY A 226 29.33 -24.44 22.62
CA GLY A 226 29.93 -23.12 22.84
C GLY A 226 30.39 -22.48 21.53
N ILE A 227 30.99 -23.25 20.60
CA ILE A 227 31.36 -22.77 19.27
C ILE A 227 30.14 -22.36 18.49
N VAL A 228 29.08 -23.17 18.47
CA VAL A 228 27.82 -22.84 17.76
C VAL A 228 27.18 -21.56 18.31
N LEU A 229 27.09 -21.43 19.65
CA LEU A 229 26.53 -20.22 20.28
C LEU A 229 27.38 -18.98 19.98
N SER A 230 28.71 -19.10 19.97
CA SER A 230 29.64 -18.01 19.60
C SER A 230 29.48 -17.61 18.12
N ALA A 231 29.39 -18.59 17.21
CA ALA A 231 29.20 -18.33 15.78
C ALA A 231 27.87 -17.62 15.49
N VAL A 232 26.80 -18.04 16.16
CA VAL A 232 25.46 -17.40 16.03
C VAL A 232 25.49 -15.97 16.55
N LEU A 233 26.18 -15.70 17.67
CA LEU A 233 26.35 -14.34 18.21
C LEU A 233 27.14 -13.45 17.29
N LEU A 234 28.25 -13.95 16.73
CA LEU A 234 29.11 -13.23 15.79
C LEU A 234 28.35 -12.91 14.49
N ALA A 235 27.59 -13.86 13.96
CA ALA A 235 26.77 -13.64 12.79
C ALA A 235 25.66 -12.59 13.03
N ALA A 236 25.07 -12.55 14.22
CA ALA A 236 24.12 -11.51 14.59
C ALA A 236 24.79 -10.12 14.64
N PHE A 237 25.99 -10.02 15.19
CA PHE A 237 26.75 -8.79 15.29
C PHE A 237 27.18 -8.26 13.91
N THR A 238 27.75 -9.12 13.06
CA THR A 238 28.17 -8.76 11.71
C THR A 238 27.00 -8.35 10.80
N GLY A 239 25.85 -9.03 10.95
CA GLY A 239 24.60 -8.64 10.28
C GLY A 239 24.14 -7.24 10.69
N GLY A 240 24.37 -6.82 11.93
CA GLY A 240 24.08 -5.47 12.43
C GLY A 240 25.02 -4.40 11.91
N ILE A 241 26.27 -4.75 11.62
CA ILE A 241 27.22 -3.84 10.94
C ILE A 241 26.83 -3.62 9.48
N ALA A 242 26.49 -4.69 8.78
CA ALA A 242 26.28 -4.68 7.33
C ALA A 242 24.95 -4.02 6.93
N PHE A 243 23.84 -4.36 7.61
CA PHE A 243 22.51 -4.09 7.12
C PHE A 243 21.66 -3.19 8.04
N LYS A 244 20.70 -2.46 7.44
CA LYS A 244 19.78 -1.61 8.18
C LYS A 244 18.85 -2.41 9.09
N GLY A 245 18.62 -1.90 10.29
CA GLY A 245 17.65 -2.47 11.25
C GLY A 245 17.93 -3.93 11.61
N LYS A 246 16.92 -4.79 11.50
CA LYS A 246 17.00 -6.23 11.79
C LYS A 246 17.09 -7.10 10.52
N SER A 247 17.20 -6.50 9.34
CA SER A 247 17.11 -7.20 8.05
C SER A 247 18.22 -8.21 7.81
N GLY A 248 19.41 -7.95 8.33
CA GLY A 248 20.58 -8.82 8.14
C GLY A 248 20.64 -10.05 9.06
N TRP A 249 19.77 -10.15 10.08
CA TRP A 249 19.75 -11.28 11.00
C TRP A 249 18.36 -11.68 11.45
N CYS A 250 17.69 -10.86 12.29
CA CYS A 250 16.47 -11.25 12.99
C CYS A 250 15.27 -11.49 12.08
N SER A 251 15.20 -10.80 10.94
CA SER A 251 14.09 -10.87 9.97
C SER A 251 14.45 -11.70 8.73
N SER A 252 15.63 -12.34 8.70
CA SER A 252 16.10 -13.12 7.55
C SER A 252 16.62 -14.49 7.94
N ILE A 253 17.86 -14.58 8.48
CA ILE A 253 18.60 -15.84 8.63
C ILE A 253 18.65 -16.39 10.08
N CYS A 254 18.07 -15.70 11.06
CA CYS A 254 18.07 -16.15 12.44
C CYS A 254 17.38 -17.55 12.58
N PRO A 255 18.06 -18.56 13.13
CA PRO A 255 17.48 -19.91 13.24
C PRO A 255 16.23 -19.98 14.12
N LEU A 256 16.02 -19.03 15.04
CA LEU A 256 14.81 -18.96 15.85
C LEU A 256 13.65 -18.24 15.14
N PHE A 257 13.90 -17.59 14.00
CA PHE A 257 12.91 -16.80 13.30
C PHE A 257 11.71 -17.63 12.81
N PRO A 258 11.89 -18.81 12.17
CA PRO A 258 10.76 -19.65 11.78
C PRO A 258 9.88 -20.05 12.95
N LEU A 259 10.47 -20.43 14.09
CA LEU A 259 9.75 -20.85 15.28
C LEU A 259 8.97 -19.69 15.91
N GLN A 260 9.59 -18.50 16.00
CA GLN A 260 8.94 -17.29 16.49
C GLN A 260 7.79 -16.85 15.56
N ARG A 261 7.95 -17.05 14.26
CA ARG A 261 6.94 -16.71 13.27
C ARG A 261 5.69 -17.57 13.42
N VAL A 262 5.86 -18.87 13.63
CA VAL A 262 4.75 -19.82 13.78
C VAL A 262 4.03 -19.62 15.11
N TYR A 263 4.73 -19.64 16.24
CA TYR A 263 4.08 -19.57 17.57
C TYR A 263 3.70 -18.16 17.99
N GLY A 264 4.43 -17.15 17.53
CA GLY A 264 4.20 -15.75 17.89
C GLY A 264 3.15 -15.03 17.04
N GLN A 265 2.39 -15.73 16.20
CA GLN A 265 1.39 -15.12 15.30
C GLN A 265 0.15 -14.59 16.03
N THR A 266 -0.30 -15.29 17.08
CA THR A 266 -1.46 -14.91 17.90
C THR A 266 -1.10 -14.87 19.38
N PRO A 267 -0.26 -13.88 19.79
CA PRO A 267 0.28 -13.83 21.15
C PRO A 267 -0.83 -13.71 22.19
N PHE A 268 -0.68 -14.40 23.34
CA PHE A 268 -1.60 -14.24 24.48
C PHE A 268 -1.36 -12.90 25.18
N VAL A 269 -0.09 -12.48 25.28
CA VAL A 269 0.31 -11.19 25.82
C VAL A 269 1.01 -10.38 24.74
N THR A 270 0.42 -9.25 24.38
CA THR A 270 0.99 -8.33 23.39
C THR A 270 1.90 -7.31 24.10
N ILE A 271 3.18 -7.33 23.75
CA ILE A 271 4.18 -6.37 24.22
C ILE A 271 4.79 -5.69 22.99
N ALA A 272 4.72 -4.37 22.94
CA ALA A 272 5.27 -3.58 21.85
C ALA A 272 6.80 -3.74 21.71
N ASN A 273 7.31 -3.74 20.49
CA ASN A 273 8.74 -3.85 20.21
C ASN A 273 9.44 -2.49 20.31
N ASN A 274 10.39 -2.40 21.24
CA ASN A 274 11.19 -1.18 21.50
C ASN A 274 12.55 -1.14 20.81
N HIS A 275 12.89 -2.13 19.95
CA HIS A 275 14.12 -2.10 19.16
C HIS A 275 14.02 -1.24 17.90
N CYS A 276 12.79 -0.97 17.44
CA CYS A 276 12.52 -0.34 16.17
C CYS A 276 12.01 1.11 16.34
N GLN A 277 12.76 1.92 17.04
CA GLN A 277 12.49 3.35 17.22
C GLN A 277 13.69 4.16 16.69
N PRO A 278 13.56 4.87 15.54
CA PRO A 278 12.46 4.79 14.58
C PRO A 278 12.47 3.47 13.77
N CYS A 279 11.32 3.09 13.20
CA CYS A 279 11.24 1.95 12.30
C CYS A 279 11.95 2.28 10.97
N VAL A 280 12.69 1.30 10.42
CA VAL A 280 13.45 1.47 9.17
C VAL A 280 12.93 0.58 8.02
N GLY A 281 11.73 -0.02 8.17
CA GLY A 281 11.11 -0.83 7.12
C GLY A 281 11.96 -2.03 6.67
N CYS A 282 12.48 -2.84 7.60
CA CYS A 282 13.44 -3.89 7.28
C CYS A 282 12.83 -5.24 6.86
N ALA A 283 11.52 -5.37 6.77
CA ALA A 283 10.82 -6.62 6.41
C ALA A 283 9.54 -6.33 5.63
N LYS A 284 9.23 -7.18 4.62
CA LYS A 284 8.01 -7.08 3.79
C LYS A 284 6.74 -7.16 4.66
N ASN A 285 6.66 -8.17 5.56
CA ASN A 285 5.55 -8.38 6.47
C ASN A 285 6.09 -8.39 7.90
N CYS A 286 6.09 -7.23 8.57
CA CYS A 286 6.71 -7.10 9.88
C CYS A 286 5.80 -7.66 10.99
N PHE A 287 6.22 -8.78 11.59
CA PHE A 287 5.49 -9.43 12.68
C PHE A 287 5.69 -8.76 14.05
N ASP A 288 6.64 -7.85 14.17
CA ASP A 288 6.85 -7.05 15.38
C ASP A 288 5.76 -6.00 15.59
N PHE A 289 5.13 -5.56 14.50
CA PHE A 289 4.03 -4.60 14.54
C PHE A 289 2.67 -5.29 14.67
N LYS A 290 2.31 -6.12 13.69
CA LYS A 290 1.01 -6.83 13.66
C LYS A 290 1.23 -8.32 13.34
N PRO A 291 1.58 -9.12 14.34
CA PRO A 291 1.98 -10.51 14.13
C PRO A 291 0.89 -11.34 13.43
N ARG A 292 -0.39 -11.10 13.76
CA ARG A 292 -1.53 -11.84 13.17
C ARG A 292 -1.65 -11.56 11.68
N ALA A 293 -1.72 -10.28 11.31
CA ALA A 293 -1.85 -9.87 9.92
C ALA A 293 -0.63 -10.25 9.08
N ALA A 294 0.57 -10.08 9.64
CA ALA A 294 1.81 -10.43 8.98
C ALA A 294 1.93 -11.94 8.71
N TYR A 295 1.41 -12.79 9.61
CA TYR A 295 1.38 -14.24 9.38
C TYR A 295 0.41 -14.62 8.27
N GLN A 296 -0.80 -14.06 8.29
CA GLN A 296 -1.80 -14.31 7.25
C GLN A 296 -1.32 -13.83 5.87
N ALA A 297 -0.71 -12.64 5.82
CA ALA A 297 -0.10 -12.11 4.60
C ALA A 297 1.02 -13.01 4.05
N ASP A 298 1.82 -13.64 4.91
CA ASP A 298 2.86 -14.59 4.48
C ASP A 298 2.27 -15.90 3.92
N MET A 299 1.19 -16.39 4.53
CA MET A 299 0.56 -17.64 4.10
C MET A 299 -0.29 -17.48 2.84
N ALA A 300 -0.86 -16.28 2.63
CA ALA A 300 -1.65 -15.92 1.46
C ALA A 300 -0.82 -15.27 0.35
N ASP A 301 0.51 -15.15 0.51
CA ASP A 301 1.37 -14.51 -0.49
C ASP A 301 1.35 -15.30 -1.80
N PRO A 302 1.04 -14.66 -2.94
CA PRO A 302 0.98 -15.35 -4.23
C PRO A 302 2.34 -15.81 -4.74
N ASP A 303 3.46 -15.25 -4.20
CA ASP A 303 4.81 -15.70 -4.54
C ASP A 303 5.13 -17.04 -3.82
N PRO A 304 5.27 -18.15 -4.58
CA PRO A 304 5.63 -19.42 -3.99
C PRO A 304 7.02 -19.40 -3.32
N GLY A 305 7.94 -18.58 -3.81
CA GLY A 305 9.26 -18.40 -3.19
C GLY A 305 9.16 -17.82 -1.79
N TRP A 306 8.09 -17.10 -1.50
CA TRP A 306 7.81 -16.52 -0.19
C TRP A 306 6.96 -17.43 0.71
N SER A 307 5.84 -17.96 0.22
CA SER A 307 4.88 -18.73 1.03
C SER A 307 5.29 -20.19 1.26
N ALA A 308 5.86 -20.89 0.25
CA ALA A 308 6.18 -22.31 0.36
C ALA A 308 7.19 -22.67 1.47
N PRO A 309 8.31 -21.93 1.68
CA PRO A 309 9.24 -22.23 2.78
C PRO A 309 8.58 -22.15 4.17
N ARG A 310 7.57 -21.30 4.34
CA ARG A 310 6.84 -21.12 5.61
C ARG A 310 5.89 -22.27 5.87
N LYS A 311 5.19 -22.72 4.83
CA LYS A 311 4.34 -23.94 4.89
C LYS A 311 5.19 -25.17 5.13
N LEU A 312 6.31 -25.32 4.42
CA LEU A 312 7.22 -26.45 4.58
C LEU A 312 7.79 -26.56 6.01
N PHE A 313 8.17 -25.43 6.62
CA PHE A 313 8.64 -25.42 8.00
C PHE A 313 7.56 -25.92 8.97
N ALA A 314 6.33 -25.40 8.86
CA ALA A 314 5.22 -25.81 9.71
C ALA A 314 4.87 -27.29 9.51
N ALA A 315 4.86 -27.77 8.26
CA ALA A 315 4.60 -29.16 7.89
C ALA A 315 5.66 -30.11 8.45
N ALA A 316 6.94 -29.73 8.41
CA ALA A 316 8.05 -30.56 8.88
C ALA A 316 8.16 -30.63 10.40
N LEU A 317 7.68 -29.61 11.11
CA LEU A 317 7.95 -29.43 12.54
C LEU A 317 7.46 -30.59 13.43
N PRO A 318 6.22 -31.13 13.30
CA PRO A 318 5.77 -32.26 14.12
C PRO A 318 6.61 -33.52 13.89
N GLY A 319 6.90 -33.82 12.61
CA GLY A 319 7.72 -35.01 12.29
C GLY A 319 9.12 -34.90 12.85
N PHE A 320 9.71 -33.69 12.79
CA PHE A 320 11.02 -33.47 13.39
C PHE A 320 10.99 -33.59 14.92
N VAL A 321 10.04 -32.96 15.62
CA VAL A 321 9.95 -32.94 17.06
C VAL A 321 9.66 -34.34 17.59
N LEU A 322 8.64 -35.02 17.09
CA LEU A 322 8.25 -36.36 17.53
C LEU A 322 9.32 -37.39 17.18
N GLY A 323 9.83 -37.34 15.94
CA GLY A 323 10.90 -38.23 15.51
C GLY A 323 12.16 -38.09 16.37
N PHE A 324 12.59 -36.88 16.64
CA PHE A 324 13.74 -36.60 17.52
C PHE A 324 13.51 -37.12 18.95
N MET A 325 12.35 -36.79 19.55
CA MET A 325 12.06 -37.16 20.95
C MET A 325 11.90 -38.68 21.15
N VAL A 326 11.27 -39.36 20.19
CA VAL A 326 11.16 -40.83 20.24
C VAL A 326 12.53 -41.47 20.07
N LEU A 327 13.33 -41.04 19.11
CA LEU A 327 14.67 -41.59 18.86
C LEU A 327 15.65 -41.35 19.99
N ALA A 328 15.47 -40.29 20.79
CA ALA A 328 16.28 -40.03 21.99
C ALA A 328 16.12 -41.11 23.04
N GLY A 329 15.00 -41.85 23.10
CA GLY A 329 14.76 -42.97 23.98
C GLY A 329 15.47 -44.31 23.56
N TYR A 330 16.09 -44.35 22.36
CA TYR A 330 16.77 -45.55 21.86
C TYR A 330 18.27 -45.34 21.63
N PRO A 331 19.08 -45.39 22.71
CA PRO A 331 20.52 -45.06 22.63
C PRO A 331 21.35 -46.06 21.80
N GLY A 332 20.85 -47.28 21.60
CA GLY A 332 21.56 -48.35 20.86
C GLY A 332 21.53 -48.23 19.34
N VAL A 333 20.76 -47.31 18.77
CA VAL A 333 20.64 -47.15 17.31
C VAL A 333 21.80 -46.28 16.79
N ALA A 334 22.43 -46.72 15.67
CA ALA A 334 23.53 -45.96 15.05
C ALA A 334 23.09 -44.59 14.53
N VAL A 335 23.98 -43.62 14.61
CA VAL A 335 23.70 -42.22 14.23
C VAL A 335 23.12 -42.08 12.80
N PRO A 336 23.64 -42.75 11.74
CA PRO A 336 23.05 -42.68 10.41
C PRO A 336 21.60 -43.18 10.37
N GLN A 337 21.30 -44.28 11.08
CA GLN A 337 19.94 -44.82 11.15
C GLN A 337 18.98 -43.89 11.87
N ARG A 338 19.45 -43.15 12.89
CA ARG A 338 18.65 -42.11 13.58
C ARG A 338 18.31 -40.97 12.61
N TYR A 339 19.25 -40.53 11.78
CA TYR A 339 18.98 -39.49 10.76
C TYR A 339 18.01 -39.98 9.70
N LEU A 340 18.12 -41.26 9.25
CA LEU A 340 17.16 -41.85 8.32
C LEU A 340 15.75 -41.89 8.89
N ALA A 341 15.61 -42.36 10.14
CA ALA A 341 14.32 -42.41 10.80
C ALA A 341 13.74 -41.01 11.07
N LEU A 342 14.57 -40.04 11.45
CA LEU A 342 14.16 -38.64 11.59
C LEU A 342 13.71 -38.07 10.25
N GLY A 343 14.45 -38.32 9.18
CA GLY A 343 14.08 -37.92 7.81
C GLY A 343 12.75 -38.53 7.36
N ALA A 344 12.55 -39.83 7.62
CA ALA A 344 11.29 -40.50 7.34
C ALA A 344 10.11 -39.90 8.12
N ALA A 345 10.27 -39.60 9.40
CA ALA A 345 9.25 -38.93 10.22
C ALA A 345 8.88 -37.54 9.67
N VAL A 346 9.89 -36.77 9.23
CA VAL A 346 9.68 -35.46 8.60
C VAL A 346 8.93 -35.60 7.28
N LEU A 347 9.33 -36.55 6.44
CA LEU A 347 8.67 -36.80 5.13
C LEU A 347 7.21 -37.22 5.30
N VAL A 348 6.91 -38.09 6.28
CA VAL A 348 5.53 -38.49 6.59
C VAL A 348 4.71 -37.29 7.08
N ALA A 349 5.26 -36.41 7.94
CA ALA A 349 4.56 -35.23 8.40
C ALA A 349 4.30 -34.25 7.25
N VAL A 350 5.28 -34.00 6.39
CA VAL A 350 5.15 -33.12 5.22
C VAL A 350 4.15 -33.71 4.23
N GLY A 351 4.24 -35.00 3.90
CA GLY A 351 3.28 -35.67 3.03
C GLY A 351 1.86 -35.62 3.59
N GLY A 352 1.69 -35.86 4.89
CA GLY A 352 0.40 -35.74 5.57
C GLY A 352 -0.17 -34.31 5.55
N TYR A 353 0.68 -33.29 5.71
CA TYR A 353 0.27 -31.89 5.60
C TYR A 353 -0.37 -31.60 4.24
N PHE A 354 0.36 -31.88 3.16
CA PHE A 354 -0.12 -31.60 1.81
C PHE A 354 -1.30 -32.48 1.40
N ALA A 355 -1.35 -33.73 1.89
CA ALA A 355 -2.51 -34.61 1.68
C ALA A 355 -3.78 -34.05 2.36
N VAL A 356 -3.67 -33.57 3.61
CA VAL A 356 -4.79 -32.97 4.34
C VAL A 356 -5.22 -31.65 3.64
N GLU A 357 -4.27 -30.79 3.25
CA GLU A 357 -4.57 -29.55 2.52
C GLU A 357 -5.35 -29.87 1.22
N ALA A 358 -4.90 -30.85 0.45
CA ALA A 358 -5.54 -31.23 -0.82
C ALA A 358 -6.92 -31.88 -0.65
N LEU A 359 -7.11 -32.70 0.39
CA LEU A 359 -8.35 -33.49 0.60
C LEU A 359 -9.45 -32.68 1.33
N THR A 360 -9.09 -31.77 2.24
CA THR A 360 -10.06 -31.13 3.13
C THR A 360 -10.35 -29.67 2.79
N GLY A 361 -9.52 -29.02 1.96
CA GLY A 361 -9.64 -27.60 1.69
C GLY A 361 -9.44 -26.68 2.90
N VAL A 362 -8.86 -27.20 3.99
CA VAL A 362 -8.48 -26.40 5.16
C VAL A 362 -7.37 -25.44 4.76
N SER A 363 -7.49 -24.17 5.17
CA SER A 363 -6.49 -23.17 4.81
C SER A 363 -5.10 -23.49 5.34
N ALA A 364 -4.06 -23.14 4.57
CA ALA A 364 -2.67 -23.33 4.97
C ALA A 364 -2.33 -22.66 6.30
N ALA A 365 -2.96 -21.53 6.64
CA ALA A 365 -2.74 -20.83 7.89
C ALA A 365 -3.22 -21.64 9.10
N VAL A 366 -4.43 -22.19 9.04
CA VAL A 366 -5.02 -23.01 10.11
C VAL A 366 -4.32 -24.36 10.19
N LEU A 367 -4.06 -24.99 9.05
CA LEU A 367 -3.37 -26.28 9.02
C LEU A 367 -1.96 -26.18 9.61
N SER A 368 -1.21 -25.13 9.29
CA SER A 368 0.10 -24.85 9.89
C SER A 368 0.01 -24.63 11.39
N ALA A 369 -1.06 -23.98 11.89
CA ALA A 369 -1.29 -23.80 13.33
C ALA A 369 -1.61 -25.14 14.03
N VAL A 370 -2.38 -26.03 13.39
CA VAL A 370 -2.65 -27.39 13.91
C VAL A 370 -1.37 -28.21 13.99
N TYR A 371 -0.55 -28.19 12.94
CA TYR A 371 0.75 -28.90 12.94
C TYR A 371 1.70 -28.33 13.99
N ALA A 372 1.74 -27.01 14.17
CA ALA A 372 2.50 -26.38 15.23
C ALA A 372 1.98 -26.78 16.63
N ALA A 373 0.66 -26.87 16.81
CA ALA A 373 0.04 -27.33 18.05
C ALA A 373 0.42 -28.78 18.38
N VAL A 374 0.37 -29.68 17.38
CA VAL A 374 0.82 -31.09 17.54
C VAL A 374 2.30 -31.14 17.93
N ALA A 375 3.15 -30.37 17.24
CA ALA A 375 4.58 -30.30 17.57
C ALA A 375 4.83 -29.81 19.02
N LEU A 376 4.10 -28.77 19.45
CA LEU A 376 4.27 -28.21 20.80
C LEU A 376 3.81 -29.14 21.90
N ASN A 377 2.66 -29.80 21.73
CA ASN A 377 2.17 -30.81 22.69
C ASN A 377 3.15 -31.99 22.77
N GLY A 378 3.61 -32.50 21.61
CA GLY A 378 4.63 -33.54 21.58
C GLY A 378 5.93 -33.11 22.27
N PHE A 379 6.38 -31.89 22.00
CA PHE A 379 7.58 -31.36 22.67
C PHE A 379 7.44 -31.31 24.20
N TYR A 380 6.37 -30.73 24.73
CA TYR A 380 6.19 -30.60 26.17
C TYR A 380 5.84 -31.92 26.89
N TRP A 381 5.30 -32.90 26.15
CA TRP A 381 5.14 -34.23 26.69
C TRP A 381 6.48 -34.85 27.15
N PHE A 382 7.55 -34.63 26.39
CA PHE A 382 8.90 -35.10 26.70
C PHE A 382 9.75 -34.05 27.44
N ALA A 383 9.65 -32.78 27.12
CA ALA A 383 10.45 -31.73 27.73
C ALA A 383 9.93 -31.30 29.13
N GLY A 384 8.64 -31.48 29.40
CA GLY A 384 8.04 -31.16 30.70
C GLY A 384 8.70 -31.88 31.90
N PRO A 385 8.85 -33.20 31.85
CA PRO A 385 9.59 -33.94 32.89
C PRO A 385 11.05 -33.49 33.03
N VAL A 386 11.72 -33.17 31.93
CA VAL A 386 13.12 -32.66 31.95
C VAL A 386 13.19 -31.31 32.66
N LEU A 387 12.24 -30.42 32.40
CA LEU A 387 12.18 -29.12 33.06
C LEU A 387 11.85 -29.23 34.54
N LEU A 388 10.92 -30.11 34.92
CA LEU A 388 10.61 -30.40 36.30
C LEU A 388 11.81 -31.01 37.05
N GLY A 389 12.54 -31.95 36.41
CA GLY A 389 13.77 -32.49 36.93
C GLY A 389 14.87 -31.43 37.10
N ALA A 390 14.99 -30.48 36.19
CA ALA A 390 15.90 -29.35 36.34
C ALA A 390 15.47 -28.44 37.52
N PHE A 391 14.17 -28.18 37.66
CA PHE A 391 13.63 -27.43 38.78
C PHE A 391 13.95 -28.08 40.13
N THR A 392 13.73 -29.41 40.29
CA THR A 392 14.10 -30.14 41.53
C THR A 392 15.60 -30.08 41.80
N THR A 393 16.43 -30.17 40.77
CA THR A 393 17.90 -30.08 40.91
C THR A 393 18.35 -28.71 41.40
N VAL A 394 17.71 -27.64 40.95
CA VAL A 394 18.08 -26.26 41.32
C VAL A 394 17.52 -25.87 42.70
N THR A 395 16.27 -26.25 42.98
CA THR A 395 15.56 -25.76 44.18
C THR A 395 15.62 -26.72 45.36
N GLY A 396 15.99 -27.98 45.13
CA GLY A 396 15.92 -29.04 46.15
C GLY A 396 14.49 -29.52 46.47
N VAL A 397 13.45 -28.97 45.84
CA VAL A 397 12.04 -29.33 46.12
C VAL A 397 11.70 -30.60 45.36
N GLY A 398 11.51 -31.71 46.09
CA GLY A 398 11.09 -33.02 45.58
C GLY A 398 9.57 -33.15 45.42
N GLY A 399 9.12 -34.28 44.83
CA GLY A 399 7.70 -34.62 44.73
C GLY A 399 6.89 -33.91 43.69
N VAL A 400 7.52 -33.11 42.76
CA VAL A 400 6.85 -32.30 41.75
C VAL A 400 6.46 -33.05 40.46
N ALA A 401 6.76 -34.34 40.35
CA ALA A 401 6.52 -35.15 39.14
C ALA A 401 5.06 -35.13 38.66
N TRP A 402 4.10 -35.03 39.59
CA TRP A 402 2.67 -34.94 39.26
C TRP A 402 2.29 -33.69 38.47
N LEU A 403 3.09 -32.62 38.54
CA LEU A 403 2.86 -31.38 37.78
C LEU A 403 2.96 -31.61 36.28
N ARG A 404 3.49 -32.73 35.80
CA ARG A 404 3.48 -33.10 34.38
C ARG A 404 2.07 -33.06 33.81
N TRP A 405 1.06 -33.55 34.51
CA TRP A 405 -0.30 -33.62 34.00
C TRP A 405 -0.97 -32.26 33.85
N PRO A 406 -1.00 -31.38 34.87
CA PRO A 406 -1.55 -30.04 34.72
C PRO A 406 -0.77 -29.21 33.70
N ILE A 407 0.56 -29.37 33.56
CA ILE A 407 1.34 -28.69 32.50
C ILE A 407 0.90 -29.17 31.11
N SER A 408 0.76 -30.49 30.90
CA SER A 408 0.32 -31.04 29.62
C SER A 408 -1.11 -30.57 29.26
N LEU A 409 -2.01 -30.55 30.25
CA LEU A 409 -3.39 -30.05 30.06
C LEU A 409 -3.41 -28.55 29.73
N PHE A 410 -2.58 -27.76 30.41
CA PHE A 410 -2.41 -26.35 30.13
C PHE A 410 -1.89 -26.10 28.70
N VAL A 411 -0.86 -26.84 28.26
CA VAL A 411 -0.30 -26.72 26.91
C VAL A 411 -1.35 -27.11 25.88
N LEU A 412 -2.13 -28.17 26.10
CA LEU A 412 -3.21 -28.58 25.23
C LEU A 412 -4.28 -27.48 25.11
N GLY A 413 -4.76 -26.96 26.24
CA GLY A 413 -5.73 -25.87 26.25
C GLY A 413 -5.21 -24.59 25.52
N ALA A 414 -3.95 -24.24 25.79
CA ALA A 414 -3.30 -23.09 25.14
C ALA A 414 -3.17 -23.29 23.62
N THR A 415 -2.84 -24.51 23.16
CA THR A 415 -2.72 -24.77 21.71
C THR A 415 -4.06 -24.86 21.02
N VAL A 416 -5.12 -25.37 21.67
CA VAL A 416 -6.49 -25.31 21.13
C VAL A 416 -6.91 -23.85 20.95
N LEU A 417 -6.68 -23.03 21.98
CA LEU A 417 -6.97 -21.59 21.89
C LEU A 417 -6.12 -20.91 20.82
N PHE A 418 -4.85 -21.27 20.65
CA PHE A 418 -3.97 -20.77 19.61
C PHE A 418 -4.52 -21.06 18.20
N VAL A 419 -4.99 -22.29 17.93
CA VAL A 419 -5.61 -22.66 16.65
C VAL A 419 -6.92 -21.89 16.44
N ALA A 420 -7.78 -21.79 17.45
CA ALA A 420 -9.01 -21.01 17.37
C ALA A 420 -8.73 -19.52 17.05
N ARG A 421 -7.76 -18.90 17.72
CA ARG A 421 -7.33 -17.53 17.47
C ARG A 421 -6.75 -17.35 16.06
N THR A 422 -6.03 -18.36 15.52
CA THR A 422 -5.53 -18.33 14.16
C THR A 422 -6.69 -18.34 13.16
N ARG A 423 -7.70 -19.16 13.37
CA ARG A 423 -8.92 -19.20 12.53
C ARG A 423 -9.66 -17.87 12.54
N VAL A 424 -9.85 -17.27 13.72
CA VAL A 424 -10.45 -15.94 13.84
C VAL A 424 -9.62 -14.87 13.11
N SER A 425 -8.29 -14.91 13.26
CA SER A 425 -7.39 -13.97 12.57
C SER A 425 -7.44 -14.12 11.06
N GLU A 426 -7.59 -15.34 10.55
CA GLU A 426 -7.77 -15.62 9.13
C GLU A 426 -9.08 -15.02 8.61
N LEU A 427 -10.19 -15.26 9.30
CA LEU A 427 -11.48 -14.68 8.94
C LEU A 427 -11.44 -13.14 8.93
N GLN A 428 -10.83 -12.55 9.95
CA GLN A 428 -10.64 -11.09 9.99
C GLN A 428 -9.75 -10.60 8.85
N TYR A 429 -8.68 -11.32 8.52
CA TYR A 429 -7.79 -10.98 7.41
C TYR A 429 -8.54 -11.07 6.06
N ALA A 430 -9.29 -12.17 5.82
CA ALA A 430 -10.08 -12.34 4.61
C ALA A 430 -11.14 -11.23 4.45
N LEU A 431 -11.82 -10.85 5.54
CA LEU A 431 -12.80 -9.77 5.53
C LEU A 431 -12.18 -8.39 5.24
N THR A 432 -10.93 -8.17 5.65
CA THR A 432 -10.28 -6.87 5.48
C THR A 432 -9.53 -6.73 4.17
N THR A 433 -8.99 -7.81 3.63
CA THR A 433 -8.18 -7.78 2.40
C THR A 433 -8.90 -8.28 1.17
N GLY A 434 -10.06 -8.93 1.33
CA GLY A 434 -10.76 -9.63 0.24
C GLY A 434 -10.00 -10.89 -0.24
N ALA A 435 -8.85 -11.18 0.34
CA ALA A 435 -8.06 -12.35 0.00
C ALA A 435 -8.74 -13.60 0.60
N ARG A 436 -9.38 -14.40 -0.23
CA ARG A 436 -9.68 -15.79 0.12
C ARG A 436 -8.37 -16.56 0.03
N THR A 437 -8.00 -17.24 1.11
CA THR A 437 -6.99 -18.29 1.05
C THR A 437 -7.61 -19.46 0.27
N GLU A 438 -7.47 -19.44 -1.05
CA GLU A 438 -7.77 -20.62 -1.84
C GLU A 438 -6.72 -21.68 -1.49
N PRO A 439 -7.13 -22.95 -1.28
CA PRO A 439 -6.19 -24.05 -1.15
C PRO A 439 -5.34 -24.08 -2.43
N VAL A 440 -4.04 -24.02 -2.29
CA VAL A 440 -3.12 -24.23 -3.41
C VAL A 440 -3.21 -25.72 -3.76
N LEU A 441 -4.12 -26.05 -4.65
CA LEU A 441 -4.14 -27.38 -5.28
C LEU A 441 -2.80 -27.53 -5.99
N LEU A 442 -2.05 -28.57 -5.62
CA LEU A 442 -1.01 -29.09 -6.49
C LEU A 442 -1.62 -29.29 -7.89
N PRO A 443 -0.91 -28.96 -8.97
CA PRO A 443 -1.45 -29.08 -10.32
C PRO A 443 -1.57 -30.55 -10.69
N PHE A 444 -2.58 -31.23 -10.16
CA PHE A 444 -3.09 -32.44 -10.79
C PHE A 444 -4.02 -31.99 -11.92
N PRO A 445 -3.84 -32.50 -13.15
CA PRO A 445 -4.73 -32.16 -14.24
C PRO A 445 -6.14 -32.57 -13.84
N ARG A 446 -7.03 -31.58 -13.66
CA ARG A 446 -8.47 -31.86 -13.56
C ARG A 446 -8.90 -32.52 -14.88
N PRO A 447 -9.76 -33.56 -14.86
CA PRO A 447 -10.45 -33.98 -16.06
C PRO A 447 -11.16 -32.77 -16.63
N ARG A 448 -10.88 -32.44 -17.88
CA ARG A 448 -11.62 -31.44 -18.61
C ARG A 448 -13.11 -31.79 -18.52
N ALA A 449 -13.89 -30.97 -17.86
CA ALA A 449 -15.32 -30.91 -18.11
C ALA A 449 -15.45 -30.52 -19.58
N ASP A 450 -16.11 -31.36 -20.35
CA ASP A 450 -16.35 -31.17 -21.76
C ASP A 450 -16.97 -29.77 -21.97
N ALA A 451 -16.16 -28.86 -22.56
CA ALA A 451 -16.68 -27.62 -23.09
C ALA A 451 -17.49 -28.01 -24.32
N GLU A 452 -18.78 -27.75 -24.28
CA GLU A 452 -19.66 -27.82 -25.42
C GLU A 452 -18.99 -27.17 -26.63
N LYS A 453 -18.78 -28.03 -27.65
CA LYS A 453 -18.49 -27.60 -29.01
C LYS A 453 -19.77 -26.99 -29.55
N ASP A 454 -19.73 -25.72 -29.82
CA ASP A 454 -20.36 -25.13 -31.01
C ASP A 454 -20.00 -23.63 -31.05
N THR A 455 -19.03 -23.32 -31.94
CA THR A 455 -19.04 -22.08 -32.72
C THR A 455 -17.93 -22.17 -33.78
N ALA A 456 -18.23 -21.63 -34.95
CA ALA A 456 -17.38 -21.54 -36.15
C ALA A 456 -15.95 -21.02 -35.87
N PRO A 457 -14.99 -21.17 -36.81
CA PRO A 457 -13.59 -20.81 -36.58
C PRO A 457 -13.44 -19.31 -36.35
N GLY A 458 -13.52 -18.89 -35.10
CA GLY A 458 -13.31 -17.54 -34.64
C GLY A 458 -11.85 -17.36 -34.19
N ALA A 459 -11.37 -16.14 -34.26
CA ALA A 459 -10.09 -15.74 -33.71
C ALA A 459 -9.97 -16.12 -32.24
N SER A 460 -8.80 -16.57 -31.79
CA SER A 460 -8.55 -16.89 -30.39
C SER A 460 -7.26 -16.25 -29.90
N VAL A 461 -7.22 -15.93 -28.61
CA VAL A 461 -6.02 -15.42 -27.91
C VAL A 461 -5.71 -16.35 -26.76
N ASP A 462 -4.46 -16.74 -26.64
CA ASP A 462 -3.95 -17.52 -25.52
C ASP A 462 -3.30 -16.61 -24.49
N PHE A 463 -3.80 -16.64 -23.26
CA PHE A 463 -3.25 -15.93 -22.10
C PHE A 463 -2.61 -16.92 -21.14
N ASP A 464 -1.29 -17.09 -21.18
CA ASP A 464 -0.53 -18.01 -20.33
C ASP A 464 -1.11 -19.42 -20.28
N GLY A 465 -1.51 -19.99 -21.46
CA GLY A 465 -2.10 -21.31 -21.61
C GLY A 465 -3.63 -21.36 -21.47
N ARG A 466 -4.30 -20.23 -21.28
CA ARG A 466 -5.78 -20.12 -21.26
C ARG A 466 -6.28 -19.47 -22.54
N THR A 467 -6.82 -20.27 -23.44
CA THR A 467 -7.36 -19.81 -24.71
C THR A 467 -8.73 -19.17 -24.52
N VAL A 468 -8.89 -17.97 -25.02
CA VAL A 468 -10.12 -17.17 -24.98
C VAL A 468 -10.56 -16.89 -26.41
N ALA A 469 -11.83 -17.17 -26.75
CA ALA A 469 -12.40 -16.82 -28.04
C ALA A 469 -12.42 -15.29 -28.19
N ALA A 470 -11.94 -14.79 -29.32
CA ALA A 470 -11.80 -13.37 -29.59
C ALA A 470 -12.66 -12.96 -30.77
N GLU A 471 -13.30 -11.82 -30.65
CA GLU A 471 -13.91 -11.10 -31.77
C GLU A 471 -12.90 -10.09 -32.33
N LEU A 472 -12.87 -9.89 -33.62
CA LEU A 472 -11.96 -8.93 -34.27
C LEU A 472 -12.26 -7.49 -33.79
N GLY A 473 -11.22 -6.72 -33.52
CA GLY A 473 -11.32 -5.35 -33.00
C GLY A 473 -11.46 -5.23 -31.48
N VAL A 474 -11.65 -6.35 -30.76
CA VAL A 474 -11.71 -6.34 -29.29
C VAL A 474 -10.30 -6.23 -28.70
N SER A 475 -10.15 -5.49 -27.58
CA SER A 475 -8.85 -5.34 -26.94
C SER A 475 -8.47 -6.58 -26.10
N LEU A 476 -7.18 -6.82 -25.91
CA LEU A 476 -6.70 -7.89 -25.03
C LEU A 476 -7.19 -7.71 -23.59
N LEU A 477 -7.38 -6.46 -23.12
CA LEU A 477 -7.93 -6.17 -21.81
C LEU A 477 -9.39 -6.62 -21.69
N ASP A 478 -10.23 -6.32 -22.68
CA ASP A 478 -11.65 -6.71 -22.66
C ASP A 478 -11.80 -8.25 -22.69
N LEU A 479 -10.95 -8.95 -23.45
CA LEU A 479 -10.89 -10.41 -23.44
C LEU A 479 -10.45 -10.97 -22.08
N ALA A 480 -9.45 -10.34 -21.46
CA ALA A 480 -8.97 -10.74 -20.13
C ALA A 480 -10.03 -10.51 -19.05
N GLU A 481 -10.74 -9.39 -19.08
CA GLU A 481 -11.85 -9.10 -18.16
C GLU A 481 -13.02 -10.07 -18.36
N LYS A 482 -13.43 -10.36 -19.61
CA LYS A 482 -14.47 -11.34 -19.94
C LYS A 482 -14.12 -12.75 -19.44
N ALA A 483 -12.84 -13.09 -19.46
CA ALA A 483 -12.31 -14.36 -18.98
C ALA A 483 -11.95 -14.39 -17.48
N ASN A 484 -12.22 -13.31 -16.73
CA ASN A 484 -11.83 -13.13 -15.32
C ASN A 484 -10.33 -13.42 -15.08
N LEU A 485 -9.46 -12.92 -15.97
CA LEU A 485 -8.02 -12.98 -15.79
C LEU A 485 -7.54 -11.84 -14.88
N PRO A 486 -6.43 -12.03 -14.12
CA PRO A 486 -5.93 -11.04 -13.18
C PRO A 486 -5.14 -9.93 -13.89
N LEU A 487 -5.79 -9.18 -14.75
CA LEU A 487 -5.24 -8.02 -15.44
C LEU A 487 -5.94 -6.74 -14.96
N GLU A 488 -5.17 -5.83 -14.40
CA GLU A 488 -5.71 -4.58 -13.86
C GLU A 488 -6.09 -3.63 -14.99
N SER A 489 -7.32 -3.14 -15.00
CA SER A 489 -7.72 -2.11 -15.95
C SER A 489 -7.41 -0.71 -15.43
N GLY A 490 -6.78 0.10 -16.26
CA GLY A 490 -6.44 1.49 -15.95
C GLY A 490 -7.24 2.49 -16.79
N CYS A 491 -6.53 3.38 -17.49
CA CYS A 491 -7.12 4.44 -18.31
C CYS A 491 -7.79 3.96 -19.60
N ARG A 492 -7.55 2.76 -20.04
CA ARG A 492 -8.00 2.20 -21.33
C ARG A 492 -7.57 3.02 -22.56
N MET A 493 -6.56 3.88 -22.40
CA MET A 493 -5.96 4.71 -23.46
C MET A 493 -4.45 4.44 -23.63
N GLY A 494 -3.89 3.47 -22.94
CA GLY A 494 -2.46 3.18 -22.98
C GLY A 494 -1.55 4.19 -22.29
N VAL A 495 -2.09 5.15 -21.52
CA VAL A 495 -1.28 6.22 -20.89
C VAL A 495 -0.96 6.02 -19.42
N CYS A 496 -1.71 5.16 -18.70
CA CYS A 496 -1.48 4.95 -17.27
C CYS A 496 -0.45 3.88 -16.96
N GLY A 497 -0.31 2.88 -17.83
CA GLY A 497 0.62 1.78 -17.63
C GLY A 497 0.12 0.67 -16.72
N ALA A 498 -1.20 0.55 -16.49
CA ALA A 498 -1.75 -0.42 -15.53
C ALA A 498 -1.95 -1.84 -16.09
N ASP A 499 -1.98 -2.00 -17.40
CA ASP A 499 -2.36 -3.23 -18.11
C ASP A 499 -1.31 -3.69 -19.16
N PRO A 500 0.00 -3.73 -18.81
CA PRO A 500 1.00 -4.20 -19.74
C PRO A 500 0.95 -5.73 -19.86
N VAL A 501 1.08 -6.25 -21.09
CA VAL A 501 1.17 -7.68 -21.41
C VAL A 501 2.30 -7.94 -22.39
N ALA A 502 3.02 -9.03 -22.26
CA ALA A 502 4.04 -9.43 -23.23
C ALA A 502 3.39 -10.23 -24.35
N VAL A 503 3.57 -9.82 -25.59
CA VAL A 503 3.16 -10.57 -26.78
C VAL A 503 4.25 -11.58 -27.11
N LEU A 504 3.94 -12.86 -26.96
CA LEU A 504 4.87 -13.95 -27.19
C LEU A 504 4.85 -14.38 -28.64
N GLU A 505 3.67 -14.41 -29.27
CA GLU A 505 3.47 -14.78 -30.66
C GLU A 505 2.29 -13.99 -31.26
N GLY A 506 2.32 -13.71 -32.56
CA GLY A 506 1.24 -13.05 -33.27
C GLY A 506 1.16 -11.54 -33.04
N GLY A 507 2.28 -10.87 -32.80
CA GLY A 507 2.32 -9.40 -32.65
C GLY A 507 1.84 -8.65 -33.89
N ASP A 508 2.08 -9.20 -35.07
CA ASP A 508 1.59 -8.74 -36.37
C ASP A 508 0.06 -8.87 -36.57
N LYS A 509 -0.57 -9.70 -35.73
CA LYS A 509 -2.03 -9.92 -35.69
C LYS A 509 -2.76 -9.01 -34.71
N LEU A 510 -2.06 -8.04 -34.16
CA LEU A 510 -2.60 -6.96 -33.32
C LEU A 510 -2.48 -5.64 -34.08
N CYS A 511 -3.38 -4.71 -33.77
CA CYS A 511 -3.26 -3.36 -34.30
C CYS A 511 -1.93 -2.71 -33.93
N GLU A 512 -1.45 -1.79 -34.76
CA GLU A 512 -0.25 -1.00 -34.48
C GLU A 512 -0.35 -0.24 -33.16
N PRO A 513 0.71 -0.16 -32.35
CA PRO A 513 0.70 0.57 -31.10
C PRO A 513 0.54 2.07 -31.36
N THR A 514 -0.32 2.71 -30.55
CA THR A 514 -0.52 4.17 -30.61
C THR A 514 0.72 4.93 -30.12
N GLY A 515 0.84 6.22 -30.46
CA GLY A 515 1.91 7.07 -29.96
C GLY A 515 1.94 7.15 -28.44
N ASP A 516 0.76 7.27 -27.83
CA ASP A 516 0.60 7.31 -26.36
C ASP A 516 1.00 5.99 -25.69
N GLU A 517 0.64 4.87 -26.31
CA GLU A 517 1.06 3.53 -25.86
C GLU A 517 2.59 3.38 -25.91
N ARG A 518 3.21 3.71 -27.06
CA ARG A 518 4.67 3.65 -27.20
C ARG A 518 5.40 4.51 -26.18
N ASN A 519 4.94 5.73 -25.96
CA ASN A 519 5.52 6.62 -24.95
C ASN A 519 5.39 6.06 -23.54
N THR A 520 4.26 5.43 -23.23
CA THR A 520 4.01 4.81 -21.93
C THR A 520 4.89 3.58 -21.72
N LEU A 521 4.98 2.68 -22.68
CA LEU A 521 5.82 1.47 -22.60
C LEU A 521 7.30 1.83 -22.46
N ARG A 522 7.79 2.82 -23.22
CA ARG A 522 9.16 3.35 -23.05
C ARG A 522 9.39 3.93 -21.68
N ARG A 523 8.45 4.77 -21.19
CA ARG A 523 8.54 5.37 -19.85
C ARG A 523 8.61 4.30 -18.75
N LEU A 524 7.87 3.21 -18.89
CA LEU A 524 7.84 2.13 -17.93
C LEU A 524 8.99 1.13 -18.09
N GLY A 525 9.80 1.26 -19.14
CA GLY A 525 10.98 0.43 -19.36
C GLY A 525 10.66 -1.04 -19.67
N PHE A 526 9.53 -1.31 -20.33
CA PHE A 526 9.19 -2.66 -20.78
C PHE A 526 9.92 -3.07 -22.05
N ALA A 527 10.06 -4.37 -22.26
CA ALA A 527 10.62 -4.95 -23.49
C ALA A 527 9.77 -4.60 -24.71
N ASP A 528 10.40 -4.61 -25.89
CA ASP A 528 9.78 -4.20 -27.17
C ASP A 528 8.56 -5.05 -27.57
N ASN A 529 8.47 -6.28 -27.07
CA ASN A 529 7.32 -7.16 -27.27
C ASN A 529 6.16 -6.87 -26.30
N THR A 530 6.24 -5.84 -25.49
CA THR A 530 5.17 -5.47 -24.56
C THR A 530 4.16 -4.56 -25.22
N ARG A 531 2.88 -4.80 -24.95
CA ARG A 531 1.75 -3.98 -25.39
C ARG A 531 0.91 -3.57 -24.18
N MET A 532 0.24 -2.42 -24.28
CA MET A 532 -0.84 -2.10 -23.34
C MET A 532 -2.09 -2.88 -23.77
N ALA A 533 -2.58 -3.78 -22.93
CA ALA A 533 -3.70 -4.66 -23.26
C ALA A 533 -4.97 -3.90 -23.67
N CYS A 534 -5.20 -2.72 -23.11
CA CYS A 534 -6.32 -1.85 -23.49
C CYS A 534 -6.18 -1.24 -24.89
N CYS A 535 -4.98 -1.14 -25.44
CA CYS A 535 -4.71 -0.61 -26.77
C CYS A 535 -4.54 -1.71 -27.80
N ALA A 536 -3.99 -2.86 -27.41
CA ALA A 536 -3.72 -3.98 -28.31
C ALA A 536 -5.03 -4.67 -28.71
N ARG A 537 -5.47 -4.49 -29.97
CA ARG A 537 -6.70 -5.06 -30.51
C ARG A 537 -6.40 -6.19 -31.47
N VAL A 538 -7.20 -7.23 -31.38
CA VAL A 538 -7.05 -8.42 -32.21
C VAL A 538 -7.53 -8.11 -33.64
N SER A 539 -6.63 -8.17 -34.62
CA SER A 539 -6.94 -8.08 -36.06
C SER A 539 -7.06 -9.45 -36.70
N GLU A 540 -6.37 -10.48 -36.17
CA GLU A 540 -6.46 -11.87 -36.62
C GLU A 540 -6.30 -12.82 -35.44
N GLY A 541 -6.74 -14.07 -35.56
CA GLY A 541 -6.61 -15.07 -34.52
C GLY A 541 -5.21 -15.66 -34.38
N GLY A 542 -4.95 -16.32 -33.25
CA GLY A 542 -3.69 -17.03 -32.96
C GLY A 542 -2.63 -16.10 -32.33
N VAL A 543 -3.04 -15.22 -31.44
CA VAL A 543 -2.15 -14.40 -30.61
C VAL A 543 -1.91 -15.10 -29.27
N ARG A 544 -0.63 -15.14 -28.84
CA ARG A 544 -0.25 -15.65 -27.52
C ARG A 544 0.40 -14.56 -26.69
N VAL A 545 -0.11 -14.33 -25.49
CA VAL A 545 0.34 -13.27 -24.59
C VAL A 545 0.62 -13.82 -23.20
N SER A 546 1.60 -13.22 -22.50
CA SER A 546 1.80 -13.41 -21.07
C SER A 546 1.32 -12.20 -20.29
N LEU A 547 0.64 -12.45 -19.17
CA LEU A 547 0.18 -11.42 -18.23
C LEU A 547 1.35 -10.82 -17.42
N THR A 548 2.56 -11.38 -17.55
CA THR A 548 3.77 -10.93 -16.85
C THR A 548 4.81 -10.42 -17.84
N PRO A 549 4.78 -9.12 -18.21
CA PRO A 549 5.74 -8.54 -19.13
C PRO A 549 7.14 -8.51 -18.51
N GLN A 550 8.17 -8.66 -19.35
CA GLN A 550 9.56 -8.59 -18.95
C GLN A 550 10.04 -7.12 -18.97
N PRO A 551 10.94 -6.73 -18.05
CA PRO A 551 11.64 -5.45 -18.18
C PRO A 551 12.48 -5.43 -19.46
N GLY A 552 12.43 -4.33 -20.19
CA GLY A 552 13.23 -4.12 -21.40
C GLY A 552 14.62 -3.58 -21.06
N HIS A 553 15.61 -3.98 -21.80
CA HIS A 553 16.91 -3.33 -21.81
C HIS A 553 16.79 -2.12 -22.74
N GLY A 554 16.26 -1.00 -22.22
CA GLY A 554 15.97 0.19 -23.02
C GLY A 554 17.23 0.81 -23.61
N THR A 555 17.52 0.51 -24.85
CA THR A 555 18.33 1.37 -25.72
C THR A 555 17.41 2.48 -26.27
N GLY A 556 16.87 3.32 -25.38
CA GLY A 556 16.13 4.50 -25.81
C GLY A 556 17.06 5.46 -26.53
N ASP A 557 16.59 6.01 -27.66
CA ASP A 557 17.26 7.08 -28.41
C ASP A 557 17.79 8.13 -27.44
N ARG A 558 19.12 8.23 -27.33
CA ARG A 558 19.78 9.25 -26.53
C ARG A 558 19.50 10.59 -27.19
N PRO A 559 18.89 11.55 -26.49
CA PRO A 559 18.69 12.88 -27.05
C PRO A 559 20.04 13.49 -27.39
N ALA A 560 20.12 14.11 -28.56
CA ALA A 560 21.38 14.47 -29.20
C ALA A 560 22.21 15.54 -28.47
N HIS A 561 21.62 16.38 -27.62
CA HIS A 561 22.33 17.46 -26.91
C HIS A 561 21.67 17.79 -25.57
N PHE A 562 22.34 17.43 -24.49
CA PHE A 562 21.99 17.86 -23.13
C PHE A 562 23.18 18.47 -22.42
N ASP A 563 22.92 19.42 -21.52
CA ASP A 563 23.93 20.05 -20.68
C ASP A 563 24.49 19.05 -19.66
N ARG A 564 25.67 18.52 -19.96
CA ARG A 564 26.38 17.55 -19.11
C ARG A 564 27.06 18.19 -17.92
N SER A 565 27.06 19.48 -17.78
CA SER A 565 27.66 20.21 -16.64
C SER A 565 26.75 20.15 -15.39
N LEU A 566 25.49 19.70 -15.54
CA LEU A 566 24.55 19.59 -14.45
C LEU A 566 24.95 18.44 -13.51
N VAL A 567 24.99 18.72 -12.22
CA VAL A 567 25.39 17.76 -11.17
C VAL A 567 24.20 17.28 -10.36
N SER A 568 23.30 18.20 -9.96
CA SER A 568 22.18 17.90 -9.05
C SER A 568 20.86 18.39 -9.59
N LEU A 569 19.92 17.48 -9.74
CA LEU A 569 18.56 17.74 -10.23
C LEU A 569 17.55 17.33 -9.14
N VAL A 570 16.64 18.24 -8.79
CA VAL A 570 15.64 17.99 -7.76
C VAL A 570 14.24 18.03 -8.38
N VAL A 571 13.43 17.04 -8.05
CA VAL A 571 12.00 16.96 -8.44
C VAL A 571 11.15 16.89 -7.16
N ILE A 572 10.21 17.80 -6.98
CA ILE A 572 9.32 17.83 -5.82
C ILE A 572 7.94 17.35 -6.23
N GLY A 573 7.59 16.14 -5.81
CA GLY A 573 6.33 15.45 -6.09
C GLY A 573 6.59 14.04 -6.64
N THR A 574 5.96 13.01 -6.03
CA THR A 574 6.07 11.59 -6.39
C THR A 574 4.86 11.07 -7.20
N GLY A 575 4.05 11.99 -7.73
CA GLY A 575 2.96 11.65 -8.65
C GLY A 575 3.45 11.41 -10.08
N ILE A 576 2.51 11.24 -11.04
CA ILE A 576 2.83 10.99 -12.45
C ILE A 576 3.80 12.03 -13.04
N ALA A 577 3.59 13.31 -12.75
CA ALA A 577 4.47 14.35 -13.28
C ALA A 577 5.89 14.21 -12.72
N GLY A 578 6.05 14.02 -11.41
CA GLY A 578 7.39 13.91 -10.81
C GLY A 578 8.15 12.68 -11.24
N VAL A 579 7.50 11.50 -11.25
CA VAL A 579 8.15 10.25 -11.69
C VAL A 579 8.48 10.29 -13.18
N THR A 580 7.58 10.84 -14.02
CA THR A 580 7.88 11.03 -15.45
C THR A 580 9.06 11.99 -15.65
N ALA A 581 9.09 13.09 -14.91
CA ALA A 581 10.21 14.04 -15.01
C ALA A 581 11.54 13.35 -14.60
N ALA A 582 11.56 12.65 -13.46
CA ALA A 582 12.77 11.97 -12.99
C ALA A 582 13.28 10.89 -13.97
N ASP A 583 12.37 10.15 -14.61
CA ASP A 583 12.71 9.19 -15.66
C ASP A 583 13.34 9.86 -16.89
N PHE A 584 12.72 10.92 -17.43
CA PHE A 584 13.27 11.65 -18.58
C PHE A 584 14.59 12.36 -18.25
N LEU A 585 14.74 12.91 -17.04
CA LEU A 585 16.00 13.47 -16.57
C LEU A 585 17.11 12.41 -16.57
N ARG A 586 16.84 11.20 -16.06
CA ARG A 586 17.82 10.11 -16.03
C ARG A 586 18.19 9.61 -17.41
N ARG A 587 17.23 9.50 -18.32
CA ARG A 587 17.49 9.08 -19.70
C ARG A 587 18.33 10.12 -20.45
N GLY A 588 18.06 11.40 -20.23
CA GLY A 588 18.83 12.48 -20.84
C GLY A 588 20.19 12.69 -20.21
N HIS A 589 20.33 12.47 -18.90
CA HIS A 589 21.58 12.67 -18.18
C HIS A 589 21.92 11.45 -17.29
N PRO A 590 22.77 10.53 -17.75
CA PRO A 590 23.03 9.27 -17.04
C PRO A 590 23.81 9.43 -15.74
N ASP A 591 24.53 10.53 -15.50
CA ASP A 591 25.52 10.65 -14.43
C ASP A 591 25.14 11.63 -13.32
N CYS A 592 24.14 12.51 -13.52
CA CYS A 592 23.73 13.49 -12.49
C CYS A 592 23.06 12.82 -11.29
N GLU A 593 23.07 13.50 -10.14
CA GLU A 593 22.25 13.13 -8.99
C GLU A 593 20.81 13.57 -9.21
N ILE A 594 19.85 12.68 -9.00
CA ILE A 594 18.42 12.99 -9.12
C ILE A 594 17.75 12.69 -7.79
N HIS A 595 17.19 13.71 -7.16
CA HIS A 595 16.43 13.61 -5.93
C HIS A 595 14.94 13.77 -6.23
N LEU A 596 14.13 12.78 -5.84
CA LEU A 596 12.68 12.78 -5.99
C LEU A 596 12.01 12.88 -4.61
N VAL A 597 11.44 14.06 -4.29
CA VAL A 597 10.90 14.37 -2.97
C VAL A 597 9.38 14.26 -2.96
N GLY A 598 8.80 13.51 -2.01
CA GLY A 598 7.36 13.34 -1.90
C GLY A 598 6.84 13.19 -0.46
N ARG A 599 5.71 13.84 -0.18
CA ARG A 599 5.07 13.78 1.14
C ARG A 599 4.37 12.43 1.42
N GLU A 600 4.01 11.67 0.39
CA GLU A 600 3.37 10.38 0.56
C GLU A 600 4.39 9.29 0.89
N SER A 601 3.94 8.31 1.68
CA SER A 601 4.74 7.17 2.10
C SER A 601 4.72 6.01 1.09
N HIS A 602 3.89 6.13 0.05
CA HIS A 602 3.72 5.12 -0.98
C HIS A 602 4.66 5.36 -2.16
N ASP A 603 5.17 4.28 -2.74
CA ASP A 603 5.80 4.29 -4.05
C ASP A 603 4.81 4.77 -5.13
N PHE A 604 5.30 5.02 -6.33
CA PHE A 604 4.47 5.51 -7.42
C PHE A 604 3.31 4.54 -7.75
N TYR A 605 2.09 5.04 -7.70
CA TYR A 605 0.88 4.24 -7.91
C TYR A 605 -0.15 4.94 -8.82
N ASN A 606 -1.06 4.14 -9.38
CA ASN A 606 -2.15 4.59 -10.24
C ASN A 606 -3.25 5.31 -9.43
N ARG A 607 -3.19 6.65 -9.36
CA ARG A 607 -4.20 7.46 -8.66
C ARG A 607 -5.58 7.41 -9.32
N MET A 608 -5.66 7.07 -10.59
CA MET A 608 -6.95 6.94 -11.28
C MET A 608 -7.72 5.69 -10.84
N GLY A 609 -7.09 4.76 -10.13
CA GLY A 609 -7.70 3.55 -9.61
C GLY A 609 -8.08 3.61 -8.12
N ILE A 610 -7.88 4.74 -7.42
CA ILE A 610 -8.06 4.82 -5.96
C ILE A 610 -9.50 4.56 -5.50
N SER A 611 -10.52 4.89 -6.31
CA SER A 611 -11.91 4.58 -6.02
C SER A 611 -12.16 3.07 -5.83
N ARG A 612 -11.37 2.19 -6.46
CA ARG A 612 -11.45 0.73 -6.32
C ARG A 612 -11.01 0.21 -4.95
N LEU A 613 -10.23 0.99 -4.20
CA LEU A 613 -9.83 0.66 -2.83
C LEU A 613 -11.02 0.74 -1.87
N ILE A 614 -12.04 1.55 -2.15
CA ILE A 614 -13.21 1.74 -1.30
C ILE A 614 -13.99 0.42 -1.16
N PRO A 615 -14.47 -0.25 -2.23
CA PRO A 615 -15.15 -1.54 -2.10
C PRO A 615 -14.21 -2.71 -1.82
N GLY A 616 -12.88 -2.50 -1.90
CA GLY A 616 -11.88 -3.54 -1.67
C GLY A 616 -11.65 -4.48 -2.85
N ARG A 617 -12.00 -4.05 -4.05
CA ARG A 617 -11.75 -4.82 -5.28
C ARG A 617 -10.29 -4.84 -5.69
N SER A 618 -9.52 -3.81 -5.32
CA SER A 618 -8.07 -3.74 -5.48
C SER A 618 -7.39 -3.54 -4.14
N ALA A 619 -6.21 -4.13 -3.97
CA ALA A 619 -5.27 -3.81 -2.91
C ALA A 619 -4.27 -2.77 -3.42
N MET A 620 -3.53 -2.11 -2.51
CA MET A 620 -2.48 -1.15 -2.91
C MET A 620 -1.45 -1.76 -3.86
N GLN A 621 -1.16 -3.06 -3.70
CA GLN A 621 -0.24 -3.80 -4.56
C GLN A 621 -0.65 -3.78 -6.04
N GLY A 622 -1.94 -3.87 -6.34
CA GLY A 622 -2.46 -3.77 -7.71
C GLY A 622 -2.44 -2.34 -8.28
N LEU A 623 -2.21 -1.33 -7.45
CA LEU A 623 -2.11 0.06 -7.91
C LEU A 623 -0.67 0.53 -8.14
N TYR A 624 0.35 -0.14 -7.58
CA TYR A 624 1.74 0.27 -7.80
C TYR A 624 2.14 0.11 -9.27
N LEU A 625 2.70 1.16 -9.84
CA LEU A 625 3.14 1.22 -11.24
C LEU A 625 4.64 0.98 -11.38
N GLN A 626 5.41 1.28 -10.34
CA GLN A 626 6.84 1.06 -10.31
C GLN A 626 7.23 0.39 -8.97
N PRO A 627 8.04 -0.69 -9.00
CA PRO A 627 8.58 -1.29 -7.80
C PRO A 627 9.70 -0.43 -7.21
N GLN A 628 10.02 -0.61 -5.93
CA GLN A 628 11.13 0.09 -5.28
C GLN A 628 12.46 -0.11 -6.04
N GLN A 629 12.67 -1.28 -6.64
CA GLN A 629 13.84 -1.60 -7.47
C GLN A 629 14.03 -0.63 -8.64
N TRP A 630 12.95 -0.08 -9.20
CA TRP A 630 13.01 0.88 -10.29
C TRP A 630 13.83 2.13 -9.94
N TYR A 631 13.70 2.66 -8.72
CA TYR A 631 14.48 3.82 -8.27
C TYR A 631 15.97 3.49 -8.18
N GLU A 632 16.30 2.28 -7.71
CA GLU A 632 17.68 1.79 -7.60
C GLU A 632 18.32 1.62 -9.00
N ASP A 633 17.61 0.96 -9.93
CA ASP A 633 18.04 0.71 -11.30
C ASP A 633 18.28 2.02 -12.08
N HIS A 634 17.46 3.03 -11.81
CA HIS A 634 17.56 4.36 -12.42
C HIS A 634 18.44 5.32 -11.61
N ARG A 635 19.05 4.89 -10.53
CA ARG A 635 19.89 5.73 -9.65
C ARG A 635 19.19 7.05 -9.27
N ILE A 636 17.90 6.98 -8.93
CA ILE A 636 17.08 8.08 -8.42
C ILE A 636 16.98 7.93 -6.91
N THR A 637 17.27 8.98 -6.16
CA THR A 637 17.17 8.98 -4.70
C THR A 637 15.76 9.41 -4.27
N PRO A 638 14.89 8.48 -3.85
CA PRO A 638 13.54 8.82 -3.39
C PRO A 638 13.56 9.30 -1.94
N TRP A 639 12.95 10.47 -1.69
CA TRP A 639 12.68 11.04 -0.38
C TRP A 639 11.17 10.89 -0.11
N LEU A 640 10.71 9.67 0.16
CA LEU A 640 9.30 9.41 0.50
C LEU A 640 8.99 9.88 1.92
N ASN A 641 7.70 10.16 2.18
CA ASN A 641 7.23 10.70 3.45
C ASN A 641 8.01 11.96 3.89
N THR A 642 8.41 12.79 2.91
CA THR A 642 9.27 13.94 3.12
C THR A 642 8.66 15.18 2.49
N LEU A 643 8.47 16.22 3.28
CA LEU A 643 7.93 17.51 2.83
C LEU A 643 9.07 18.45 2.48
N ALA A 644 9.01 19.07 1.29
CA ALA A 644 9.83 20.24 0.99
C ALA A 644 9.21 21.47 1.70
N THR A 645 9.91 22.01 2.69
CA THR A 645 9.39 23.05 3.59
C THR A 645 9.68 24.45 3.10
N HIS A 646 10.84 24.64 2.46
CA HIS A 646 11.26 25.95 1.94
C HIS A 646 12.06 25.79 0.65
N LEU A 647 11.87 26.70 -0.27
CA LEU A 647 12.60 26.84 -1.52
C LEU A 647 13.25 28.22 -1.58
N ASP A 648 14.57 28.23 -1.77
CA ASP A 648 15.32 29.46 -2.05
C ASP A 648 15.86 29.44 -3.50
N PRO A 649 15.20 30.13 -4.44
CA PRO A 649 15.65 30.16 -5.83
C PRO A 649 16.97 30.93 -6.05
N ARG A 650 17.34 31.82 -5.13
CA ARG A 650 18.57 32.62 -5.25
C ARG A 650 19.82 31.80 -4.96
N THR A 651 19.76 30.97 -3.89
CA THR A 651 20.85 30.09 -3.50
C THR A 651 20.72 28.68 -4.10
N GLN A 652 19.64 28.43 -4.87
CA GLN A 652 19.31 27.15 -5.49
C GLN A 652 19.29 25.99 -4.47
N ARG A 653 18.52 26.15 -3.38
CA ARG A 653 18.40 25.17 -2.30
C ARG A 653 16.96 24.85 -1.99
N VAL A 654 16.70 23.56 -1.74
CA VAL A 654 15.44 23.06 -1.22
C VAL A 654 15.66 22.53 0.19
N HIS A 655 14.92 23.02 1.17
CA HIS A 655 14.94 22.54 2.54
C HIS A 655 13.86 21.50 2.75
N LEU A 656 14.21 20.39 3.36
CA LEU A 656 13.31 19.28 3.66
C LEU A 656 12.89 19.29 5.12
N GLY A 657 11.73 18.73 5.41
CA GLY A 657 11.22 18.58 6.78
C GLY A 657 12.07 17.64 7.65
N THR A 658 12.98 16.87 7.06
CA THR A 658 13.98 16.06 7.75
C THR A 658 15.14 16.89 8.31
N GLY A 659 15.25 18.16 7.89
CA GLY A 659 16.38 19.04 8.19
C GLY A 659 17.50 19.01 7.14
N ASP A 660 17.38 18.15 6.13
CA ASP A 660 18.32 18.10 5.02
C ASP A 660 18.09 19.27 4.06
N VAL A 661 19.16 19.70 3.39
CA VAL A 661 19.15 20.77 2.39
C VAL A 661 19.72 20.22 1.09
N LEU A 662 18.90 20.20 0.04
CA LEU A 662 19.30 19.73 -1.28
C LEU A 662 19.69 20.93 -2.16
N PRO A 663 20.95 21.05 -2.59
CA PRO A 663 21.32 22.00 -3.64
C PRO A 663 20.79 21.47 -4.98
N TYR A 664 20.49 22.38 -5.93
CA TYR A 664 20.06 21.97 -7.26
C TYR A 664 20.62 22.88 -8.35
N ASP A 665 20.98 22.32 -9.48
CA ASP A 665 21.22 23.06 -10.71
C ASP A 665 19.92 23.32 -11.46
N ARG A 666 18.98 22.37 -11.38
CA ARG A 666 17.62 22.48 -11.93
C ARG A 666 16.60 21.89 -10.98
N LEU A 667 15.43 22.53 -10.90
CA LEU A 667 14.34 22.12 -10.04
C LEU A 667 13.05 21.97 -10.85
N ILE A 668 12.30 20.87 -10.64
CA ILE A 668 10.97 20.68 -11.20
C ILE A 668 9.96 20.59 -10.06
N LEU A 669 9.00 21.53 -10.03
CA LEU A 669 7.89 21.56 -9.10
C LEU A 669 6.74 20.72 -9.67
N ALA A 670 6.50 19.55 -9.11
CA ALA A 670 5.45 18.59 -9.48
C ALA A 670 4.55 18.27 -8.27
N THR A 671 4.31 19.25 -7.41
CA THR A 671 3.61 19.13 -6.12
C THR A 671 2.13 18.75 -6.25
N GLY A 672 1.60 18.76 -7.48
CA GLY A 672 0.23 18.34 -7.78
C GLY A 672 -0.83 19.26 -7.17
N ALA A 673 -1.97 18.68 -6.81
CA ALA A 673 -3.10 19.42 -6.24
C ALA A 673 -3.73 18.64 -5.09
N SER A 674 -4.35 19.34 -4.16
CA SER A 674 -5.21 18.83 -3.08
C SER A 674 -6.68 18.89 -3.48
N ALA A 675 -7.56 18.19 -2.76
CA ALA A 675 -9.01 18.35 -2.94
C ALA A 675 -9.43 19.78 -2.59
N ALA A 676 -10.27 20.36 -3.43
CA ALA A 676 -10.88 21.65 -3.12
C ALA A 676 -11.94 21.47 -2.03
N LEU A 677 -11.76 22.12 -0.91
CA LEU A 677 -12.73 22.11 0.19
C LEU A 677 -13.66 23.29 0.02
N PRO A 678 -14.98 23.07 -0.15
CA PRO A 678 -15.95 24.15 -0.14
C PRO A 678 -16.16 24.69 1.28
N ASP A 679 -16.63 25.91 1.36
CA ASP A 679 -17.03 26.51 2.63
C ASP A 679 -18.40 25.94 3.06
N ILE A 680 -18.35 24.82 3.79
CA ILE A 680 -19.51 24.11 4.34
C ILE A 680 -19.34 24.03 5.85
N GLU A 681 -20.29 24.57 6.59
CA GLU A 681 -20.29 24.48 8.03
C GLU A 681 -20.26 23.00 8.48
N GLY A 682 -19.39 22.68 9.43
CA GLY A 682 -19.27 21.31 9.95
C GLY A 682 -18.52 20.33 9.04
N LEU A 683 -17.84 20.76 7.98
CA LEU A 683 -17.07 19.89 7.08
C LEU A 683 -15.94 19.12 7.79
N GLN A 684 -15.49 19.58 8.96
CA GLN A 684 -14.46 18.93 9.78
C GLN A 684 -14.99 17.77 10.66
N ARG A 685 -16.31 17.50 10.63
CA ARG A 685 -16.91 16.43 11.45
C ARG A 685 -16.43 15.05 11.02
N PRO A 686 -16.27 14.08 11.96
CA PRO A 686 -16.03 12.68 11.63
C PRO A 686 -17.13 12.14 10.69
N GLY A 687 -16.73 11.44 9.65
CA GLY A 687 -17.65 10.98 8.59
C GLY A 687 -17.68 11.88 7.36
N SER A 688 -16.96 13.02 7.40
CA SER A 688 -16.71 13.85 6.23
C SER A 688 -15.33 13.52 5.64
N PHE A 689 -15.27 13.36 4.34
CA PHE A 689 -14.08 12.88 3.62
C PHE A 689 -13.86 13.63 2.31
N VAL A 690 -12.64 13.55 1.84
CA VAL A 690 -12.23 13.82 0.46
C VAL A 690 -11.72 12.52 -0.18
N LEU A 691 -11.55 12.50 -1.49
CA LEU A 691 -10.91 11.40 -2.21
C LEU A 691 -9.86 11.96 -3.17
N ARG A 692 -8.60 11.90 -2.81
CA ARG A 692 -7.49 12.39 -3.63
C ARG A 692 -6.28 11.47 -3.61
N GLU A 693 -6.03 10.82 -2.49
CA GLU A 693 -4.91 9.91 -2.26
C GLU A 693 -5.42 8.52 -1.86
N ALA A 694 -4.57 7.52 -1.96
CA ALA A 694 -4.92 6.15 -1.59
C ALA A 694 -5.35 6.06 -0.11
N GLY A 695 -4.70 6.83 0.77
CA GLY A 695 -5.06 6.94 2.18
C GLY A 695 -6.50 7.36 2.41
N ASP A 696 -7.02 8.29 1.60
CA ASP A 696 -8.41 8.75 1.70
C ASP A 696 -9.38 7.60 1.45
N ALA A 697 -9.17 6.83 0.37
CA ALA A 697 -10.03 5.70 0.03
C ALA A 697 -10.03 4.62 1.12
N LEU A 698 -8.85 4.32 1.69
CA LEU A 698 -8.70 3.37 2.78
C LEU A 698 -9.40 3.85 4.06
N ASN A 699 -9.30 5.15 4.36
CA ASN A 699 -9.98 5.77 5.51
C ASN A 699 -11.50 5.76 5.36
N ILE A 700 -12.03 6.09 4.16
CA ILE A 700 -13.46 6.01 3.85
C ILE A 700 -13.97 4.58 4.07
N ARG A 701 -13.29 3.59 3.51
CA ARG A 701 -13.65 2.17 3.68
C ARG A 701 -13.63 1.76 5.15
N ALA A 702 -12.55 2.07 5.86
CA ALA A 702 -12.40 1.74 7.27
C ALA A 702 -13.52 2.36 8.12
N TYR A 703 -13.81 3.64 7.92
CA TYR A 703 -14.87 4.34 8.63
C TYR A 703 -16.25 3.74 8.35
N ALA A 704 -16.60 3.53 7.08
CA ALA A 704 -17.89 2.97 6.69
C ALA A 704 -18.14 1.57 7.29
N GLN A 705 -17.10 0.73 7.32
CA GLN A 705 -17.18 -0.61 7.86
C GLN A 705 -17.21 -0.65 9.40
N GLN A 706 -16.41 0.18 10.07
CA GLN A 706 -16.32 0.22 11.54
C GLN A 706 -17.61 0.72 12.18
N ARG A 707 -18.28 1.69 11.55
CA ARG A 707 -19.48 2.32 12.07
C ARG A 707 -20.77 1.76 11.49
N THR A 708 -20.69 0.65 10.73
CA THR A 708 -21.86 0.04 10.07
C THR A 708 -22.70 1.09 9.33
N CYS A 709 -22.02 1.99 8.60
CA CYS A 709 -22.69 3.05 7.87
C CYS A 709 -23.62 2.48 6.80
N THR A 710 -24.75 3.13 6.61
CA THR A 710 -25.79 2.68 5.67
C THR A 710 -26.07 3.70 4.56
N ARG A 711 -25.70 4.96 4.76
CA ARG A 711 -26.00 6.07 3.86
C ARG A 711 -24.78 6.91 3.57
N ALA A 712 -24.57 7.20 2.30
CA ALA A 712 -23.51 8.09 1.86
C ALA A 712 -24.07 9.21 0.97
N ILE A 713 -23.50 10.40 1.13
CA ILE A 713 -23.77 11.54 0.24
C ILE A 713 -22.47 11.97 -0.39
N VAL A 714 -22.48 12.10 -1.71
CA VAL A 714 -21.33 12.58 -2.50
C VAL A 714 -21.66 13.95 -3.07
N ALA A 715 -20.94 14.98 -2.64
CA ALA A 715 -21.08 16.34 -3.16
C ALA A 715 -20.17 16.53 -4.37
N GLY A 716 -20.76 16.60 -5.56
CA GLY A 716 -20.13 16.76 -6.86
C GLY A 716 -20.45 15.65 -7.85
N GLY A 717 -21.15 15.94 -8.91
CA GLY A 717 -21.50 15.04 -10.03
C GLY A 717 -20.47 15.01 -11.17
N GLY A 718 -19.19 15.28 -10.85
CA GLY A 718 -18.06 15.12 -11.76
C GLY A 718 -17.53 13.68 -11.79
N LEU A 719 -16.49 13.41 -12.60
CA LEU A 719 -15.91 12.07 -12.79
C LEU A 719 -15.60 11.35 -11.48
N LEU A 720 -14.76 11.95 -10.66
CA LEU A 720 -14.32 11.35 -9.38
C LEU A 720 -15.50 11.14 -8.42
N GLY A 721 -16.45 12.08 -8.40
CA GLY A 721 -17.65 11.95 -7.56
C GLY A 721 -18.52 10.77 -7.99
N LEU A 722 -18.73 10.56 -9.27
CA LEU A 722 -19.49 9.44 -9.81
C LEU A 722 -18.78 8.10 -9.59
N GLU A 723 -17.47 8.04 -9.80
CA GLU A 723 -16.67 6.83 -9.49
C GLU A 723 -16.73 6.49 -7.99
N ALA A 724 -16.61 7.50 -7.13
CA ALA A 724 -16.70 7.33 -5.68
C ALA A 724 -18.10 6.93 -5.23
N ALA A 725 -19.14 7.52 -5.80
CA ALA A 725 -20.54 7.16 -5.53
C ALA A 725 -20.80 5.69 -5.88
N TYR A 726 -20.36 5.25 -7.04
CA TYR A 726 -20.48 3.86 -7.45
C TYR A 726 -19.68 2.92 -6.54
N ALA A 727 -18.47 3.29 -6.14
CA ALA A 727 -17.64 2.52 -5.22
C ALA A 727 -18.26 2.40 -3.81
N LEU A 728 -18.86 3.47 -3.29
CA LEU A 728 -19.60 3.46 -2.02
C LEU A 728 -20.87 2.61 -2.10
N HIS A 729 -21.57 2.66 -3.25
CA HIS A 729 -22.72 1.78 -3.50
C HIS A 729 -22.30 0.29 -3.51
N GLN A 730 -21.17 -0.04 -4.16
CA GLN A 730 -20.61 -1.41 -4.13
C GLN A 730 -20.14 -1.85 -2.74
N LEU A 731 -19.82 -0.91 -1.85
CA LEU A 731 -19.53 -1.20 -0.44
C LEU A 731 -20.82 -1.50 0.36
N GLY A 732 -22.02 -1.33 -0.24
CA GLY A 732 -23.32 -1.63 0.33
C GLY A 732 -24.04 -0.42 0.93
N LEU A 733 -23.62 0.81 0.69
CA LEU A 733 -24.30 2.01 1.17
C LEU A 733 -25.37 2.46 0.18
N ARG A 734 -26.44 3.07 0.68
CA ARG A 734 -27.39 3.87 -0.13
C ARG A 734 -26.74 5.21 -0.44
N VAL A 735 -26.57 5.51 -1.72
CA VAL A 735 -25.79 6.68 -2.14
C VAL A 735 -26.70 7.72 -2.80
N THR A 736 -26.53 8.99 -2.40
CA THR A 736 -27.11 10.15 -3.07
C THR A 736 -25.97 11.05 -3.58
N VAL A 737 -26.00 11.38 -4.86
CA VAL A 737 -25.07 12.35 -5.47
C VAL A 737 -25.75 13.71 -5.50
N LEU A 738 -25.08 14.74 -4.97
CA LEU A 738 -25.52 16.13 -5.03
C LEU A 738 -24.74 16.85 -6.12
N GLU A 739 -25.42 17.33 -7.12
CA GLU A 739 -24.85 18.14 -8.20
C GLU A 739 -25.39 19.57 -8.12
N ARG A 740 -24.47 20.55 -8.02
CA ARG A 740 -24.84 21.97 -8.00
C ARG A 740 -25.40 22.46 -9.33
N GLY A 741 -24.92 21.92 -10.43
CA GLY A 741 -25.37 22.22 -11.78
C GLY A 741 -26.73 21.60 -12.12
N ALA A 742 -27.18 21.88 -13.33
CA ALA A 742 -28.43 21.32 -13.86
C ALA A 742 -28.27 19.90 -14.42
N ARG A 743 -27.07 19.39 -14.59
CA ARG A 743 -26.78 18.07 -15.16
C ARG A 743 -25.41 17.54 -14.70
N LEU A 744 -25.27 16.22 -14.69
CA LEU A 744 -24.00 15.54 -14.41
C LEU A 744 -22.99 15.83 -15.52
N LEU A 745 -21.70 15.88 -15.17
CA LEU A 745 -20.58 16.01 -16.11
C LEU A 745 -20.78 17.16 -17.13
N SER A 746 -21.32 18.30 -16.69
CA SER A 746 -21.73 19.42 -17.58
C SER A 746 -20.59 19.98 -18.45
N LYS A 747 -19.33 19.77 -18.07
CA LYS A 747 -18.15 20.20 -18.84
C LYS A 747 -17.72 19.17 -19.90
N GLN A 748 -18.14 17.92 -19.76
CA GLN A 748 -17.70 16.78 -20.57
C GLN A 748 -18.80 16.23 -21.48
N LEU A 749 -20.06 16.47 -21.13
CA LEU A 749 -21.20 15.89 -21.82
C LEU A 749 -22.23 16.95 -22.23
N ASP A 750 -22.92 16.71 -23.32
CA ASP A 750 -24.15 17.40 -23.65
C ASP A 750 -25.33 16.90 -22.80
N ALA A 751 -26.50 17.52 -22.95
CA ALA A 751 -27.67 17.21 -22.16
C ALA A 751 -28.14 15.75 -22.34
N ARG A 752 -28.07 15.22 -23.57
CA ARG A 752 -28.51 13.86 -23.86
C ARG A 752 -27.62 12.80 -23.29
N ALA A 753 -26.33 12.92 -23.47
CA ALA A 753 -25.33 12.03 -22.89
C ALA A 753 -25.38 12.05 -21.34
N SER A 754 -25.54 13.23 -20.74
CA SER A 754 -25.72 13.36 -19.29
C SER A 754 -26.98 12.62 -18.79
N ALA A 755 -28.11 12.71 -19.50
CA ALA A 755 -29.34 12.00 -19.12
C ALA A 755 -29.17 10.45 -19.18
N ILE A 756 -28.38 9.93 -20.14
CA ILE A 756 -28.10 8.50 -20.23
C ILE A 756 -27.23 8.04 -19.04
N VAL A 757 -26.24 8.84 -18.64
CA VAL A 757 -25.42 8.57 -17.45
C VAL A 757 -26.29 8.57 -16.19
N GLU A 758 -27.18 9.55 -16.03
CA GLU A 758 -28.09 9.64 -14.89
C GLU A 758 -29.05 8.46 -14.81
N ASP A 759 -29.68 8.05 -15.93
CA ASP A 759 -30.50 6.85 -16.00
C ASP A 759 -29.72 5.59 -15.56
N HIS A 760 -28.45 5.47 -15.98
CA HIS A 760 -27.59 4.36 -15.58
C HIS A 760 -27.38 4.32 -14.06
N PHE A 761 -27.07 5.46 -13.41
CA PHE A 761 -26.87 5.54 -11.97
C PHE A 761 -28.19 5.30 -11.20
N SER A 762 -29.28 5.83 -11.68
CA SER A 762 -30.61 5.63 -11.09
C SER A 762 -31.03 4.15 -11.09
N ARG A 763 -30.80 3.45 -12.20
CA ARG A 763 -31.05 1.98 -12.28
C ARG A 763 -30.12 1.17 -11.39
N ALA A 764 -28.91 1.65 -11.14
CA ALA A 764 -28.01 1.05 -10.16
C ALA A 764 -28.45 1.30 -8.70
N GLY A 765 -29.48 2.12 -8.46
CA GLY A 765 -29.97 2.46 -7.12
C GLY A 765 -29.25 3.64 -6.47
N ILE A 766 -28.55 4.46 -7.27
CA ILE A 766 -27.88 5.68 -6.83
C ILE A 766 -28.76 6.88 -7.18
N GLU A 767 -29.20 7.62 -6.16
CA GLU A 767 -30.01 8.83 -6.32
C GLU A 767 -29.14 10.00 -6.79
N VAL A 768 -29.63 10.79 -7.74
CA VAL A 768 -28.99 12.04 -8.17
C VAL A 768 -29.91 13.22 -7.90
N ARG A 769 -29.38 14.26 -7.26
CA ARG A 769 -30.09 15.52 -7.02
C ARG A 769 -29.35 16.66 -7.68
N HIS A 770 -30.02 17.31 -8.62
CA HIS A 770 -29.52 18.51 -9.32
C HIS A 770 -29.85 19.77 -8.54
N ARG A 771 -29.11 20.84 -8.81
CA ARG A 771 -29.23 22.15 -8.16
C ARG A 771 -29.18 22.05 -6.63
N ALA A 772 -28.51 20.98 -6.13
CA ALA A 772 -28.40 20.67 -4.72
C ALA A 772 -27.06 21.17 -4.18
N GLU A 773 -27.09 22.20 -3.38
CA GLU A 773 -25.89 22.78 -2.77
C GLU A 773 -25.91 22.56 -1.27
N THR A 774 -24.83 21.99 -0.72
CA THR A 774 -24.72 21.73 0.71
C THR A 774 -24.41 23.04 1.44
N ALA A 775 -25.15 23.35 2.49
CA ALA A 775 -24.94 24.49 3.38
C ALA A 775 -24.16 24.08 4.63
N ALA A 776 -24.56 22.96 5.27
CA ALA A 776 -23.95 22.52 6.52
C ALA A 776 -24.00 21.01 6.70
N LEU A 777 -23.11 20.50 7.53
CA LEU A 777 -23.12 19.14 8.07
C LEU A 777 -23.42 19.22 9.58
N THR A 778 -24.43 18.48 10.04
CA THR A 778 -24.82 18.47 11.45
C THR A 778 -24.69 17.08 12.06
N GLY A 779 -24.37 17.02 13.35
CA GLY A 779 -24.36 15.80 14.14
C GLY A 779 -25.74 15.50 14.76
N ASP A 780 -25.78 14.61 15.76
CA ASP A 780 -26.99 14.37 16.55
C ASP A 780 -27.15 15.51 17.58
N PRO A 781 -28.24 16.32 17.50
CA PRO A 781 -28.47 17.40 18.45
C PRO A 781 -28.57 16.92 19.91
N ARG A 782 -28.86 15.64 20.15
CA ARG A 782 -28.97 15.02 21.47
C ARG A 782 -27.65 14.50 22.00
N ALA A 783 -26.63 14.35 21.14
CA ALA A 783 -25.30 13.87 21.47
C ALA A 783 -24.29 15.03 21.75
N ALA A 784 -24.77 16.26 21.84
CA ALA A 784 -23.96 17.44 22.10
C ALA A 784 -23.34 17.41 23.51
N GLY A 785 -22.21 16.67 23.62
CA GLY A 785 -21.26 16.92 24.69
C GLY A 785 -20.37 18.11 24.31
N PRO A 786 -19.71 18.75 25.28
CA PRO A 786 -18.96 20.00 25.08
C PRO A 786 -17.67 19.86 24.23
N ARG A 787 -17.50 18.78 23.50
CA ARG A 787 -16.31 18.53 22.65
C ARG A 787 -16.79 18.28 21.23
N GLY A 788 -16.59 19.21 20.32
CA GLY A 788 -16.97 19.21 18.91
C GLY A 788 -16.53 17.99 18.07
N GLY A 789 -17.02 16.79 18.39
CA GLY A 789 -16.63 15.53 17.81
C GLY A 789 -17.78 14.65 17.34
N ASP A 790 -19.00 15.18 17.20
CA ASP A 790 -20.14 14.38 16.73
C ASP A 790 -19.99 14.01 15.25
N PRO A 791 -20.16 12.73 14.89
CA PRO A 791 -20.12 12.31 13.49
C PRO A 791 -21.26 12.96 12.71
N VAL A 792 -21.03 13.11 11.39
CA VAL A 792 -22.06 13.57 10.47
C VAL A 792 -23.27 12.64 10.57
N ARG A 793 -24.47 13.24 10.71
CA ARG A 793 -25.77 12.55 10.71
C ARG A 793 -26.72 13.15 9.71
N THR A 794 -26.56 14.42 9.40
CA THR A 794 -27.48 15.11 8.48
C THR A 794 -26.70 16.10 7.62
N VAL A 795 -27.00 16.14 6.36
CA VAL A 795 -26.59 17.16 5.40
C VAL A 795 -27.73 18.15 5.26
N VAL A 796 -27.46 19.41 5.46
CA VAL A 796 -28.39 20.53 5.27
C VAL A 796 -28.10 21.15 3.92
N LEU A 797 -29.09 21.20 3.03
CA LEU A 797 -28.98 21.87 1.75
C LEU A 797 -29.36 23.35 1.85
N LYS A 798 -28.91 24.18 0.89
CA LYS A 798 -29.26 25.61 0.86
C LYS A 798 -30.77 25.90 0.69
N ASP A 799 -31.52 24.95 0.15
CA ASP A 799 -32.99 25.01 0.06
C ASP A 799 -33.72 24.65 1.37
N GLY A 800 -32.97 24.35 2.42
CA GLY A 800 -33.48 23.90 3.71
C GLY A 800 -33.77 22.41 3.82
N SER A 801 -33.57 21.62 2.77
CA SER A 801 -33.77 20.16 2.80
C SER A 801 -32.74 19.49 3.72
N LEU A 802 -33.20 18.49 4.48
CA LEU A 802 -32.38 17.71 5.38
C LEU A 802 -32.23 16.27 4.85
N LEU A 803 -31.00 15.83 4.67
CA LEU A 803 -30.68 14.50 4.16
C LEU A 803 -29.90 13.70 5.21
N PRO A 804 -30.38 12.52 5.63
CA PRO A 804 -29.64 11.69 6.57
C PRO A 804 -28.39 11.13 5.93
N CYS A 805 -27.25 11.18 6.67
CA CYS A 805 -25.94 10.85 6.13
C CYS A 805 -25.03 10.27 7.22
N ASP A 806 -24.37 9.15 6.91
CA ASP A 806 -23.32 8.56 7.75
C ASP A 806 -21.92 8.85 7.18
N VAL A 807 -21.80 8.98 5.85
CA VAL A 807 -20.55 9.27 5.11
C VAL A 807 -20.81 10.42 4.15
N PHE A 808 -20.14 11.53 4.33
CA PHE A 808 -20.16 12.66 3.40
C PHE A 808 -18.84 12.73 2.64
N LEU A 809 -18.89 12.72 1.32
CA LEU A 809 -17.71 12.78 0.47
C LEU A 809 -17.73 14.05 -0.38
N THR A 810 -16.69 14.87 -0.28
CA THR A 810 -16.50 16.07 -1.08
C THR A 810 -15.68 15.74 -2.34
N ALA A 811 -16.28 15.94 -3.52
CA ALA A 811 -15.65 15.75 -4.83
C ALA A 811 -15.86 16.96 -5.75
N THR A 812 -15.66 18.18 -5.21
CA THR A 812 -16.01 19.48 -5.83
C THR A 812 -14.87 20.11 -6.64
N GLY A 813 -13.79 19.37 -6.89
CA GLY A 813 -12.66 19.82 -7.69
C GLY A 813 -11.31 19.74 -6.97
N ILE A 814 -10.31 20.41 -7.54
CA ILE A 814 -8.93 20.41 -7.03
C ILE A 814 -8.42 21.84 -6.81
N ARG A 815 -7.48 21.97 -5.88
CA ARG A 815 -6.70 23.20 -5.62
C ARG A 815 -5.21 22.87 -5.82
N PRO A 816 -4.52 23.50 -6.76
CA PRO A 816 -3.08 23.34 -6.97
C PRO A 816 -2.26 23.64 -5.70
N ASN A 817 -1.22 22.85 -5.44
CA ASN A 817 -0.36 23.00 -4.26
C ASN A 817 0.75 24.01 -4.54
N THR A 818 0.40 25.30 -4.56
CA THR A 818 1.30 26.41 -4.91
C THR A 818 2.07 26.98 -3.74
N ASP A 819 1.77 26.57 -2.50
CA ASP A 819 2.27 27.20 -1.27
C ASP A 819 3.81 27.31 -1.21
N LEU A 820 4.54 26.28 -1.70
CA LEU A 820 6.00 26.30 -1.76
C LEU A 820 6.52 27.37 -2.75
N ALA A 821 5.89 27.49 -3.91
CA ALA A 821 6.25 28.45 -4.95
C ALA A 821 5.92 29.89 -4.52
N VAL A 822 4.75 30.09 -3.94
CA VAL A 822 4.33 31.41 -3.41
C VAL A 822 5.31 31.93 -2.38
N ARG A 823 5.71 31.07 -1.41
CA ARG A 823 6.70 31.44 -0.39
C ARG A 823 8.07 31.72 -0.99
N ALA A 824 8.41 31.10 -2.10
CA ALA A 824 9.66 31.32 -2.83
C ALA A 824 9.59 32.57 -3.75
N GLY A 825 8.48 33.29 -3.76
CA GLY A 825 8.29 34.46 -4.63
C GLY A 825 8.08 34.12 -6.10
N ILE A 826 7.72 32.88 -6.43
CA ILE A 826 7.43 32.46 -7.82
C ILE A 826 5.98 32.84 -8.15
N PRO A 827 5.71 33.54 -9.25
CA PRO A 827 4.37 33.96 -9.62
C PRO A 827 3.39 32.79 -9.81
N CYS A 828 2.23 32.92 -9.16
CA CYS A 828 1.14 31.94 -9.21
C CYS A 828 -0.18 32.67 -9.51
N GLY A 829 -1.00 32.07 -10.34
CA GLY A 829 -2.43 32.38 -10.51
C GLY A 829 -3.27 31.31 -9.79
N LYS A 830 -4.03 30.51 -10.54
CA LYS A 830 -4.67 29.28 -10.02
C LYS A 830 -3.63 28.21 -9.70
N GLY A 831 -2.56 28.12 -10.51
CA GLY A 831 -1.40 27.27 -10.37
C GLY A 831 -0.10 28.09 -10.46
N ILE A 832 1.04 27.41 -10.56
CA ILE A 832 2.33 28.06 -10.84
C ILE A 832 2.36 28.46 -12.33
N LEU A 833 2.55 29.74 -12.61
CA LEU A 833 2.57 30.25 -13.98
C LEU A 833 3.80 29.72 -14.73
N VAL A 834 3.56 29.08 -15.88
CA VAL A 834 4.63 28.54 -16.74
C VAL A 834 4.45 28.98 -18.18
N ASP A 835 5.58 29.07 -18.90
CA ASP A 835 5.60 29.30 -20.35
C ASP A 835 5.37 28.00 -21.15
N ASP A 836 5.36 28.06 -22.46
CA ASP A 836 5.20 26.90 -23.36
C ASP A 836 6.34 25.88 -23.25
N ARG A 837 7.42 26.19 -22.54
CA ARG A 837 8.55 25.31 -22.20
C ARG A 837 8.54 24.83 -20.76
N MET A 838 7.44 25.02 -20.04
CA MET A 838 7.26 24.66 -18.62
C MET A 838 8.20 25.41 -17.66
N ARG A 839 8.80 26.52 -18.06
CA ARG A 839 9.67 27.35 -17.21
C ARG A 839 8.81 28.28 -16.35
N THR A 840 9.15 28.42 -15.09
CA THR A 840 8.59 29.45 -14.22
C THR A 840 9.36 30.78 -14.40
N ALA A 841 8.91 31.83 -13.75
CA ALA A 841 9.65 33.09 -13.73
C ALA A 841 10.97 33.01 -12.92
N ALA A 842 11.15 32.00 -12.09
CA ALA A 842 12.40 31.80 -11.36
C ALA A 842 13.42 31.06 -12.24
N PRO A 843 14.68 31.53 -12.35
CA PRO A 843 15.70 30.84 -13.12
C PRO A 843 15.89 29.40 -12.66
N ASN A 844 16.09 28.47 -13.58
CA ASN A 844 16.37 27.07 -13.33
C ASN A 844 15.23 26.30 -12.60
N VAL A 845 14.03 26.89 -12.51
CA VAL A 845 12.86 26.30 -11.89
C VAL A 845 11.75 26.09 -12.92
N TYR A 846 11.28 24.86 -13.00
CA TYR A 846 10.21 24.41 -13.90
C TYR A 846 9.00 23.95 -13.06
N ALA A 847 7.82 23.90 -13.66
CA ALA A 847 6.67 23.27 -13.00
C ALA A 847 5.87 22.42 -13.99
N ALA A 848 5.29 21.31 -13.50
CA ALA A 848 4.54 20.39 -14.33
C ALA A 848 3.43 19.66 -13.55
N GLY A 849 2.37 19.24 -14.24
CA GLY A 849 1.22 18.53 -13.71
C GLY A 849 0.19 19.46 -13.09
N ASP A 850 -0.62 18.93 -12.18
CA ASP A 850 -1.79 19.63 -11.59
C ASP A 850 -1.42 20.92 -10.83
N VAL A 851 -0.14 21.17 -10.57
CA VAL A 851 0.32 22.41 -9.95
C VAL A 851 0.60 23.51 -10.97
N ALA A 852 0.88 23.15 -12.22
CA ALA A 852 1.26 24.10 -13.26
C ALA A 852 0.02 24.76 -13.90
N GLU A 853 0.11 26.06 -14.10
CA GLU A 853 -0.86 26.84 -14.88
C GLU A 853 -0.22 27.25 -16.21
N HIS A 854 -0.68 26.60 -17.27
CA HIS A 854 -0.24 26.85 -18.63
C HIS A 854 -1.37 27.52 -19.43
N ARG A 855 -1.12 28.68 -20.03
CA ARG A 855 -2.10 29.43 -20.82
C ARG A 855 -3.43 29.65 -20.07
N ASP A 856 -3.35 30.14 -18.82
CA ASP A 856 -4.47 30.40 -17.90
C ASP A 856 -5.32 29.16 -17.52
N ARG A 857 -4.79 27.93 -17.72
CA ARG A 857 -5.49 26.67 -17.47
C ARG A 857 -4.69 25.74 -16.57
N VAL A 858 -5.40 25.16 -15.60
CA VAL A 858 -4.98 23.99 -14.84
C VAL A 858 -5.90 22.83 -15.24
N LEU A 859 -5.39 21.81 -15.89
CA LEU A 859 -6.23 20.76 -16.48
C LEU A 859 -6.53 19.60 -15.56
N GLY A 860 -5.62 19.23 -14.65
CA GLY A 860 -5.85 18.18 -13.66
C GLY A 860 -6.02 16.78 -14.27
N LEU A 861 -5.35 16.48 -15.36
CA LEU A 861 -5.45 15.24 -16.11
C LEU A 861 -4.12 14.49 -16.19
N TRP A 862 -4.16 13.19 -15.96
CA TRP A 862 -2.98 12.33 -15.94
C TRP A 862 -2.11 12.38 -17.22
N PRO A 863 -2.67 12.28 -18.45
CA PRO A 863 -1.85 12.37 -19.67
C PRO A 863 -1.14 13.70 -19.79
N ILE A 864 -1.86 14.80 -19.51
CA ILE A 864 -1.34 16.16 -19.60
C ILE A 864 -0.20 16.37 -18.59
N ALA A 865 -0.38 15.87 -17.37
CA ALA A 865 0.66 15.95 -16.35
C ALA A 865 1.96 15.23 -16.77
N ALA A 866 1.84 14.11 -17.50
CA ALA A 866 2.98 13.39 -18.03
C ALA A 866 3.65 14.14 -19.20
N GLU A 867 2.88 14.72 -20.13
CA GLU A 867 3.39 15.52 -21.26
C GLU A 867 4.12 16.78 -20.76
N GLN A 868 3.53 17.49 -19.80
CA GLN A 868 4.16 18.66 -19.16
C GLN A 868 5.46 18.29 -18.46
N ALA A 869 5.48 17.15 -17.75
CA ALA A 869 6.66 16.67 -17.06
C ALA A 869 7.79 16.28 -18.02
N GLN A 870 7.45 15.68 -19.17
CA GLN A 870 8.42 15.39 -20.23
C GLN A 870 9.03 16.70 -20.77
N ALA A 871 8.19 17.68 -21.12
CA ALA A 871 8.65 18.97 -21.61
C ALA A 871 9.53 19.71 -20.59
N ALA A 872 9.11 19.71 -19.30
CA ALA A 872 9.88 20.29 -18.21
C ALA A 872 11.27 19.61 -18.06
N ALA A 873 11.32 18.29 -18.11
CA ALA A 873 12.56 17.53 -17.96
C ALA A 873 13.53 17.76 -19.15
N VAL A 874 13.03 17.71 -20.39
CA VAL A 874 13.83 17.98 -21.59
C VAL A 874 14.39 19.40 -21.53
N ASN A 875 13.58 20.39 -21.18
CA ASN A 875 14.00 21.79 -21.11
C ASN A 875 14.92 22.08 -19.90
N ALA A 876 14.75 21.36 -18.80
CA ALA A 876 15.67 21.42 -17.64
C ALA A 876 17.08 20.95 -18.01
N LEU A 877 17.20 20.01 -18.95
CA LEU A 877 18.48 19.54 -19.47
C LEU A 877 19.06 20.40 -20.61
N GLY A 878 18.44 21.53 -20.93
CA GLY A 878 18.91 22.43 -22.00
C GLY A 878 18.27 22.21 -23.38
N GLY A 879 17.24 21.36 -23.45
CA GLY A 879 16.47 21.17 -24.69
C GLY A 879 15.47 22.32 -24.97
N GLU A 880 14.77 22.21 -26.09
CA GLU A 880 13.83 23.23 -26.56
C GLU A 880 12.45 22.67 -26.91
N GLN A 881 11.93 21.75 -26.07
CA GLN A 881 10.60 21.18 -26.29
C GLN A 881 9.51 22.19 -25.96
N VAL A 882 8.68 22.52 -26.94
CA VAL A 882 7.51 23.39 -26.79
C VAL A 882 6.28 22.52 -26.62
N LEU A 883 5.47 22.77 -25.59
CA LEU A 883 4.19 22.11 -25.38
C LEU A 883 3.17 22.72 -26.36
N THR A 884 2.66 21.88 -27.28
CA THR A 884 1.60 22.28 -28.18
C THR A 884 0.23 22.28 -27.50
N ALA A 885 -0.77 22.96 -28.08
CA ALA A 885 -2.10 23.04 -27.48
C ALA A 885 -2.71 21.65 -27.22
N GLU A 886 -3.07 21.41 -25.98
CA GLU A 886 -3.57 20.14 -25.51
C GLU A 886 -5.07 19.99 -25.74
N THR A 887 -5.51 18.85 -26.26
CA THR A 887 -6.92 18.49 -26.35
C THR A 887 -7.26 17.49 -25.26
N PRO A 888 -7.87 17.93 -24.15
CA PRO A 888 -8.13 17.06 -23.02
C PRO A 888 -9.15 15.99 -23.39
N ALA A 889 -8.79 14.73 -23.14
CA ALA A 889 -9.69 13.59 -23.25
C ALA A 889 -10.14 13.14 -21.86
N THR A 890 -11.40 12.80 -21.73
CA THR A 890 -12.04 12.41 -20.49
C THR A 890 -12.65 11.02 -20.62
N ILE A 891 -12.44 10.17 -19.62
CA ILE A 891 -13.06 8.83 -19.55
C ILE A 891 -13.65 8.63 -18.16
N LEU A 892 -14.89 8.14 -18.07
CA LEU A 892 -15.51 7.63 -16.86
C LEU A 892 -15.39 6.11 -16.85
N LYS A 893 -14.99 5.53 -15.71
CA LYS A 893 -14.59 4.13 -15.61
C LYS A 893 -15.17 3.44 -14.38
N GLY A 894 -15.19 2.11 -14.44
CA GLY A 894 -15.47 1.27 -13.26
C GLY A 894 -16.89 1.40 -12.72
N VAL A 895 -17.77 2.09 -13.43
CA VAL A 895 -19.17 2.33 -13.05
C VAL A 895 -20.18 1.48 -13.83
N GLY A 896 -19.70 0.51 -14.62
CA GLY A 896 -20.56 -0.33 -15.47
C GLY A 896 -21.11 0.37 -16.73
N LEU A 897 -20.58 1.55 -17.05
CA LEU A 897 -20.85 2.31 -18.27
C LEU A 897 -19.52 2.86 -18.80
N GLU A 898 -19.26 2.69 -20.08
CA GLU A 898 -18.10 3.27 -20.76
C GLU A 898 -18.47 4.63 -21.33
N LEU A 899 -17.69 5.64 -21.00
CA LEU A 899 -17.87 7.00 -21.47
C LEU A 899 -16.52 7.59 -21.87
N PHE A 900 -16.47 8.14 -23.05
CA PHE A 900 -15.36 8.90 -23.57
C PHE A 900 -15.84 10.26 -24.10
N SER A 901 -15.08 11.32 -23.81
CA SER A 901 -15.33 12.67 -24.34
C SER A 901 -14.01 13.37 -24.61
N ILE A 902 -13.91 14.04 -25.74
CA ILE A 902 -12.71 14.78 -26.16
C ILE A 902 -13.07 16.06 -26.93
N GLY A 903 -12.33 17.13 -26.67
CA GLY A 903 -12.44 18.38 -27.41
C GLY A 903 -13.69 19.19 -27.07
N GLN A 904 -14.26 19.81 -28.04
CA GLN A 904 -15.42 20.74 -27.91
C GLN A 904 -16.72 19.94 -27.67
N VAL A 905 -17.37 20.19 -26.54
CA VAL A 905 -18.61 19.51 -26.13
C VAL A 905 -19.83 20.29 -26.66
N GLU A 906 -19.88 21.58 -26.42
CA GLU A 906 -20.99 22.44 -26.88
C GLU A 906 -20.62 23.06 -28.22
N PRO A 907 -21.50 22.94 -29.22
CA PRO A 907 -21.25 23.52 -30.53
C PRO A 907 -21.44 25.04 -30.51
N GLU A 908 -20.65 25.75 -31.30
CA GLU A 908 -20.89 27.14 -31.60
C GLU A 908 -21.96 27.30 -32.70
N GLN A 909 -22.48 28.53 -32.91
CA GLN A 909 -23.61 28.76 -33.80
C GLN A 909 -23.42 28.26 -35.25
N ARG A 910 -22.17 28.09 -35.71
CA ARG A 910 -21.83 27.65 -37.07
C ARG A 910 -21.33 26.21 -37.15
N ASP A 911 -21.32 25.52 -36.03
CA ASP A 911 -20.81 24.16 -35.97
C ASP A 911 -21.90 23.15 -36.37
N GLU A 912 -21.50 22.14 -37.11
CA GLU A 912 -22.34 20.99 -37.46
C GLU A 912 -22.20 19.90 -36.40
N VAL A 913 -23.31 19.26 -36.08
CA VAL A 913 -23.34 18.15 -35.12
C VAL A 913 -23.87 16.90 -35.78
N ILE A 914 -23.11 15.79 -35.67
CA ILE A 914 -23.53 14.46 -36.10
C ILE A 914 -23.82 13.66 -34.83
N VAL A 915 -25.03 13.07 -34.74
CA VAL A 915 -25.49 12.27 -33.58
C VAL A 915 -25.97 10.93 -34.05
N VAL A 916 -25.57 9.88 -33.31
CA VAL A 916 -26.12 8.52 -33.42
C VAL A 916 -26.59 8.14 -32.02
N ASP A 917 -27.90 8.10 -31.82
CA ASP A 917 -28.53 7.79 -30.52
C ASP A 917 -29.24 6.43 -30.58
N ASP A 918 -28.72 5.43 -29.90
CA ASP A 918 -29.36 4.15 -29.64
C ASP A 918 -29.52 4.00 -28.11
N SER A 919 -30.33 4.87 -27.55
CA SER A 919 -30.55 4.92 -26.09
C SER A 919 -31.10 3.63 -25.50
N PRO A 920 -31.93 2.82 -26.18
CA PRO A 920 -32.32 1.51 -25.66
C PRO A 920 -31.14 0.59 -25.37
N ARG A 921 -30.08 0.67 -26.17
CA ARG A 921 -28.83 -0.06 -25.98
C ARG A 921 -27.80 0.71 -25.18
N ARG A 922 -28.15 1.90 -24.67
CA ARG A 922 -27.22 2.82 -23.96
C ARG A 922 -25.98 3.19 -24.78
N SER A 923 -26.15 3.27 -26.08
CA SER A 923 -25.13 3.70 -27.04
C SER A 923 -25.46 5.09 -27.54
N TYR A 924 -24.55 6.03 -27.36
CA TYR A 924 -24.67 7.39 -27.84
C TYR A 924 -23.33 7.86 -28.38
N ARG A 925 -23.35 8.35 -29.61
CA ARG A 925 -22.14 8.86 -30.28
C ARG A 925 -22.44 10.19 -30.90
N ARG A 926 -21.57 11.15 -30.64
CA ARG A 926 -21.71 12.51 -31.10
C ARG A 926 -20.37 13.07 -31.59
N LEU A 927 -20.38 13.76 -32.70
CA LEU A 927 -19.27 14.56 -33.23
C LEU A 927 -19.67 16.00 -33.38
N VAL A 928 -18.75 16.92 -33.07
CA VAL A 928 -18.86 18.35 -33.35
C VAL A 928 -17.86 18.70 -34.47
N LEU A 929 -18.35 19.29 -35.54
CA LEU A 929 -17.56 19.70 -36.68
C LEU A 929 -17.51 21.22 -36.72
N ALA A 930 -16.35 21.81 -36.41
CA ALA A 930 -16.11 23.24 -36.58
C ALA A 930 -15.44 23.48 -37.94
N GLN A 931 -16.10 24.28 -38.80
CA GLN A 931 -15.63 24.55 -40.16
C GLN A 931 -15.38 23.26 -40.99
N GLY A 932 -16.23 22.23 -40.79
CA GLY A 932 -16.11 20.95 -41.50
C GLY A 932 -14.97 20.03 -40.98
N ARG A 933 -14.30 20.38 -39.86
CA ARG A 933 -13.25 19.61 -39.21
C ARG A 933 -13.71 19.10 -37.87
N VAL A 934 -13.26 17.90 -37.46
CA VAL A 934 -13.61 17.31 -36.17
C VAL A 934 -13.02 18.15 -35.03
N ALA A 935 -13.88 18.79 -34.23
CA ALA A 935 -13.53 19.63 -33.10
C ALA A 935 -13.78 18.96 -31.75
N GLY A 936 -14.74 18.03 -31.68
CA GLY A 936 -15.04 17.28 -30.45
C GLY A 936 -15.83 16.01 -30.70
N ALA A 937 -15.78 15.08 -29.75
CA ALA A 937 -16.49 13.81 -29.81
C ALA A 937 -16.95 13.36 -28.42
N ILE A 938 -18.12 12.73 -28.35
CA ILE A 938 -18.65 12.00 -27.20
C ILE A 938 -19.00 10.59 -27.66
N VAL A 939 -18.56 9.57 -26.92
CA VAL A 939 -18.87 8.16 -27.16
C VAL A 939 -19.31 7.53 -25.85
N LEU A 940 -20.54 7.04 -25.78
CA LEU A 940 -21.13 6.28 -24.69
C LEU A 940 -21.47 4.86 -25.17
N GLY A 941 -21.18 3.87 -24.33
CA GLY A 941 -21.32 2.46 -24.65
C GLY A 941 -20.01 1.83 -25.11
N HIS A 942 -20.04 0.50 -25.33
CA HIS A 942 -18.86 -0.25 -25.72
C HIS A 942 -18.54 -0.10 -27.20
N HIS A 943 -17.81 0.96 -27.56
CA HIS A 943 -17.38 1.28 -28.94
C HIS A 943 -15.88 1.61 -28.97
N PRO A 944 -15.01 0.65 -28.65
CA PRO A 944 -13.58 0.94 -28.51
C PRO A 944 -12.88 1.40 -29.81
N SER A 945 -13.29 0.87 -30.97
CA SER A 945 -12.78 1.34 -32.28
C SER A 945 -13.15 2.79 -32.55
N ASP A 946 -14.38 3.17 -32.21
CA ASP A 946 -14.90 4.53 -32.44
C ASP A 946 -14.20 5.53 -31.50
N VAL A 947 -13.87 5.13 -30.26
CA VAL A 947 -13.10 5.94 -29.32
C VAL A 947 -11.72 6.26 -29.89
N ALA A 948 -11.01 5.25 -30.41
CA ALA A 948 -9.68 5.45 -30.99
C ALA A 948 -9.73 6.35 -32.24
N ALA A 949 -10.68 6.09 -33.14
CA ALA A 949 -10.87 6.88 -34.35
C ALA A 949 -11.25 8.33 -34.02
N ALA A 950 -12.16 8.54 -33.07
CA ALA A 950 -12.57 9.86 -32.61
C ALA A 950 -11.40 10.65 -31.98
N GLN A 951 -10.61 10.00 -31.14
CA GLN A 951 -9.45 10.61 -30.50
C GLN A 951 -8.44 11.10 -31.54
N GLN A 952 -8.12 10.26 -32.52
CA GLN A 952 -7.19 10.62 -33.59
C GLN A 952 -7.76 11.74 -34.48
N ALA A 953 -9.03 11.65 -34.86
CA ALA A 953 -9.68 12.63 -35.73
C ALA A 953 -9.77 14.03 -35.08
N VAL A 954 -10.09 14.09 -33.74
CA VAL A 954 -10.13 15.37 -33.02
C VAL A 954 -8.74 15.97 -32.88
N ARG A 955 -7.72 15.18 -32.51
CA ARG A 955 -6.33 15.65 -32.39
C ARG A 955 -5.78 16.18 -33.73
N ALA A 956 -6.07 15.45 -34.82
CA ALA A 956 -5.66 15.84 -36.16
C ALA A 956 -6.52 16.95 -36.77
N ARG A 957 -7.63 17.36 -36.12
CA ARG A 957 -8.66 18.24 -36.70
C ARG A 957 -9.03 17.76 -38.10
N LYS A 958 -9.29 16.46 -38.24
CA LYS A 958 -9.54 15.80 -39.54
C LYS A 958 -10.70 16.45 -40.26
N PRO A 959 -10.54 16.85 -41.57
CA PRO A 959 -11.65 17.32 -42.37
C PRO A 959 -12.59 16.16 -42.74
N ILE A 960 -13.90 16.35 -42.62
CA ILE A 960 -14.91 15.35 -42.95
C ILE A 960 -15.63 15.75 -44.25
N PRO A 961 -15.38 15.04 -45.35
CA PRO A 961 -16.05 15.29 -46.64
C PRO A 961 -17.55 14.94 -46.55
N PRO A 962 -18.43 15.53 -47.35
CA PRO A 962 -19.87 15.34 -47.32
C PRO A 962 -20.31 13.86 -47.43
N VAL A 963 -19.60 13.06 -48.23
CA VAL A 963 -19.88 11.61 -48.39
C VAL A 963 -19.67 10.84 -47.11
N ALA A 964 -18.61 11.15 -46.34
CA ALA A 964 -18.31 10.50 -45.06
C ALA A 964 -19.34 10.88 -43.97
N ARG A 965 -19.95 12.08 -44.02
CA ARG A 965 -21.00 12.51 -43.09
C ARG A 965 -22.21 11.58 -43.05
N ASN A 966 -22.64 11.13 -44.21
CA ASN A 966 -23.78 10.19 -44.33
C ASN A 966 -23.45 8.81 -43.73
N ALA A 967 -22.19 8.34 -43.82
CA ALA A 967 -21.75 7.12 -43.19
C ALA A 967 -21.72 7.29 -41.66
N LEU A 968 -21.17 8.37 -41.16
CA LEU A 968 -21.11 8.72 -39.75
C LEU A 968 -22.50 8.83 -39.09
N GLN A 969 -23.48 9.44 -39.82
CA GLN A 969 -24.89 9.54 -39.37
C GLN A 969 -25.57 8.15 -39.25
N ARG A 970 -25.20 7.19 -40.09
CA ARG A 970 -25.68 5.81 -40.03
C ARG A 970 -24.96 4.97 -38.97
N GLY A 971 -23.98 5.54 -38.27
CA GLY A 971 -23.23 4.87 -37.20
C GLY A 971 -21.96 4.16 -37.68
N ASP A 972 -21.57 4.33 -38.94
CA ASP A 972 -20.29 3.82 -39.43
C ASP A 972 -19.17 4.85 -39.17
N TRP A 973 -18.47 4.68 -38.08
CA TRP A 973 -17.38 5.55 -37.63
C TRP A 973 -16.01 5.14 -38.19
N SER A 974 -15.95 4.06 -39.01
CA SER A 974 -14.73 3.74 -39.78
C SER A 974 -14.29 4.88 -40.70
N ALA A 975 -15.26 5.71 -41.14
CA ALA A 975 -14.99 6.92 -41.92
C ALA A 975 -14.11 7.97 -41.18
N LEU A 976 -13.93 7.85 -39.87
CA LEU A 976 -12.97 8.66 -39.09
C LEU A 976 -11.53 8.18 -39.23
N GLN A 977 -11.30 6.91 -39.59
CA GLN A 977 -9.98 6.35 -39.84
C GLN A 977 -9.46 6.81 -41.20
#